data_83dd897edfb9bfa26f54e92b9fae3061
#
_entry.id   83dd897edfb9bfa26f54e92b9fae3061
#
_cell.length_a   1.000
_cell.length_b   1.000
_cell.length_c   1.000
_cell.angle_alpha   90.00
_cell.angle_beta   90.00
_cell.angle_gamma   90.00
#
_symmetry.space_group_name_H-M   'P 1'
#
loop_
_entity.id
_entity.type
_entity.pdbx_description
1 polymer ?
#
loop_
_entity_poly.entity_id
_entity_poly.type
_entity_poly.pdbx_seq_one_letter_code
_entity_poly.pdbx_strand_id
1 'polypeptide(L)'
;IKKNKIGAVLLVGLFGLLFFILVLRFSYVMITGHSNGQDLIMKANEKYLVKNSQQPERGKIYDRNGKVLAEDVERYKLVAVVDKKASKESKKPRHVVDKKKTAKKLAEIIDMDADEIEKRLNNKKAFQIEFGQKGTNLTYQEKEKIEKMKLPGIALYPETERFYPNGNFASHLIGMAQKDPDTGELNGALGVEKIFNSYLNGSRGALKYIHDIWGYIAPNTKKEQQPKRGDDVHLTIDSNIQVFVEEALDDMVERYAPKDLFAVVMDAKTGEILAYSQRPTFNPETGKDFGKKWANDLYQNTYEPGSTFKTYGLAAAIQEGKFKPDEKYKSGHRNIMGSEISDWNKTGWGRIPMSLGFTYSSNTLMMHLQDLVGADKMKSWYERFGFGKKTGGMFDGEAAGNIGWANELQQKTSAFGQSTTVTPAQMIQAQSAFFNKGNMLKPWFVSSIDNPITKKNYYSGKKEFAGKPVTEETANKVEEELDKVVNSKKSHAMNYRVKGYDIEGKTGTAQVADSNGGGYVKGENPYFVSFIGDAPKKKPKVIVYAGMSLAQKNDQEAYEMGVSKAFKPIMENTLKYLNVGKSSDTSSKTDYSKVPNVQGDEVQKAEDSVNAQSLKPITIGNGKQIKQQSVKSGTKVLPHSKVMLMTDGELTMPDMTGWTKEDVLAFEDLTKIKLSTKGNGFVTNQSISKGQIIKNKDKIEVSLSAEDTDDDQEKTDEDSSDNKSKKDKADEDHSNTSSSTKNDKSNADSKNDSDDSTNETSGSERNN
;
A
#
# COMPACT_ATOMS: atom_id res chain seq x y z
N ILE A 1 -83.37 -60.59 18.53
CA ILE A 1 -82.51 -59.85 19.47
C ILE A 1 -81.16 -60.57 19.61
N LYS A 2 -80.99 -61.93 19.54
CA LYS A 2 -79.64 -62.64 19.65
C LYS A 2 -78.74 -62.36 18.49
N LYS A 3 -79.22 -62.19 17.21
CA LYS A 3 -78.40 -61.91 16.02
C LYS A 3 -77.65 -60.57 16.04
N ASN A 4 -78.33 -59.53 16.64
CA ASN A 4 -77.73 -58.21 16.75
C ASN A 4 -76.59 -58.12 17.76
N LYS A 5 -76.60 -58.97 18.80
CA LYS A 5 -75.54 -59.05 19.81
C LYS A 5 -74.21 -59.62 19.23
N ILE A 6 -74.29 -60.63 18.33
CA ILE A 6 -73.18 -61.27 17.71
C ILE A 6 -72.54 -60.29 16.73
N GLY A 7 -73.32 -59.51 15.94
CA GLY A 7 -72.77 -58.48 15.05
C GLY A 7 -72.06 -57.36 15.81
N ALA A 8 -72.62 -56.95 16.96
CA ALA A 8 -71.89 -55.96 17.78
C ALA A 8 -70.62 -56.46 18.40
N VAL A 9 -70.54 -57.71 18.87
CA VAL A 9 -69.31 -58.33 19.39
C VAL A 9 -68.24 -58.50 18.26
N LEU A 10 -68.68 -58.91 17.08
CA LEU A 10 -67.75 -58.95 15.92
C LEU A 10 -67.24 -57.61 15.53
N LEU A 11 -68.07 -56.56 15.57
CA LEU A 11 -67.69 -55.19 15.27
C LEU A 11 -66.68 -54.65 16.29
N VAL A 12 -66.91 -54.86 17.57
CA VAL A 12 -65.96 -54.48 18.68
C VAL A 12 -64.64 -55.25 18.52
N GLY A 13 -64.69 -56.57 18.20
CA GLY A 13 -63.51 -57.36 17.93
C GLY A 13 -62.70 -56.82 16.74
N LEU A 14 -63.39 -56.45 15.64
CA LEU A 14 -62.75 -55.82 14.47
C LEU A 14 -62.08 -54.47 14.82
N PHE A 15 -62.82 -53.62 15.51
CA PHE A 15 -62.22 -52.32 15.96
C PHE A 15 -61.06 -52.51 16.93
N GLY A 16 -61.18 -53.48 17.87
CA GLY A 16 -60.06 -53.83 18.74
C GLY A 16 -58.84 -54.33 18.00
N LEU A 17 -59.05 -55.18 16.98
CA LEU A 17 -57.96 -55.63 16.14
C LEU A 17 -57.31 -54.49 15.32
N LEU A 18 -58.15 -53.62 14.71
CA LEU A 18 -57.63 -52.46 13.97
C LEU A 18 -56.86 -51.52 14.87
N PHE A 19 -57.38 -51.25 16.08
CA PHE A 19 -56.69 -50.43 17.07
C PHE A 19 -55.37 -51.03 17.49
N PHE A 20 -55.30 -52.34 17.71
CA PHE A 20 -54.04 -53.06 18.03
C PHE A 20 -53.03 -52.97 16.89
N ILE A 21 -53.47 -53.18 15.65
CA ILE A 21 -52.59 -53.00 14.46
C ILE A 21 -52.08 -51.56 14.40
N LEU A 22 -52.89 -50.57 14.72
CA LEU A 22 -52.50 -49.15 14.71
C LEU A 22 -51.48 -48.86 15.81
N VAL A 23 -51.67 -49.43 17.01
CA VAL A 23 -50.71 -49.32 18.14
C VAL A 23 -49.39 -50.00 17.77
N LEU A 24 -49.41 -51.18 17.21
CA LEU A 24 -48.19 -51.88 16.71
C LEU A 24 -47.46 -51.05 15.67
N ARG A 25 -48.24 -50.44 14.73
CA ARG A 25 -47.66 -49.61 13.68
C ARG A 25 -47.00 -48.34 14.25
N PHE A 26 -47.66 -47.64 15.21
CA PHE A 26 -47.06 -46.49 15.90
C PHE A 26 -45.83 -46.89 16.72
N SER A 27 -45.92 -48.00 17.44
CA SER A 27 -44.77 -48.52 18.20
C SER A 27 -43.59 -48.85 17.28
N TYR A 28 -43.84 -49.46 16.13
CA TYR A 28 -42.82 -49.75 15.13
C TYR A 28 -42.14 -48.47 14.62
N VAL A 29 -42.96 -47.46 14.24
CA VAL A 29 -42.46 -46.13 13.78
C VAL A 29 -41.68 -45.40 14.90
N MET A 30 -42.15 -45.46 16.17
CA MET A 30 -41.44 -44.87 17.31
C MET A 30 -40.09 -45.51 17.57
N ILE A 31 -39.98 -46.86 17.47
CA ILE A 31 -38.74 -47.58 17.76
C ILE A 31 -37.77 -47.50 16.58
N THR A 32 -38.26 -47.62 15.35
CA THR A 32 -37.37 -47.61 14.16
C THR A 32 -37.08 -46.28 13.59
N GLY A 33 -37.92 -45.26 13.81
CA GLY A 33 -37.81 -43.94 13.19
C GLY A 33 -38.13 -43.96 11.65
N HIS A 34 -38.64 -45.09 11.12
CA HIS A 34 -38.90 -45.25 9.70
C HIS A 34 -40.38 -45.45 9.40
N SER A 35 -40.87 -44.81 8.33
CA SER A 35 -42.23 -45.04 7.81
C SER A 35 -42.22 -44.93 6.30
N ASN A 36 -42.80 -45.97 5.62
CA ASN A 36 -42.94 -46.04 4.17
C ASN A 36 -41.62 -45.83 3.39
N GLY A 37 -40.51 -46.42 3.90
CA GLY A 37 -39.18 -46.27 3.30
C GLY A 37 -38.48 -44.93 3.55
N GLN A 38 -39.06 -44.07 4.37
CA GLN A 38 -38.47 -42.77 4.71
C GLN A 38 -37.99 -42.75 6.15
N ASP A 39 -36.80 -42.23 6.35
CA ASP A 39 -36.22 -41.90 7.69
C ASP A 39 -36.85 -40.62 8.22
N LEU A 40 -37.74 -40.80 9.21
CA LEU A 40 -38.43 -39.68 9.83
C LEU A 40 -37.53 -38.84 10.75
N ILE A 41 -36.48 -39.45 11.32
CA ILE A 41 -35.49 -38.75 12.14
C ILE A 41 -34.67 -37.82 11.23
N MET A 42 -34.25 -38.31 10.06
CA MET A 42 -33.53 -37.48 9.07
C MET A 42 -34.40 -36.31 8.59
N LYS A 43 -35.70 -36.58 8.25
CA LYS A 43 -36.64 -35.49 7.84
C LYS A 43 -36.95 -34.52 8.95
N ALA A 44 -37.08 -34.98 10.19
CA ALA A 44 -37.27 -34.10 11.34
C ALA A 44 -36.00 -33.22 11.55
N ASN A 45 -34.81 -33.79 11.44
CA ASN A 45 -33.58 -33.02 11.50
C ASN A 45 -33.47 -32.01 10.37
N GLU A 46 -33.80 -32.36 9.14
CA GLU A 46 -33.84 -31.40 8.00
C GLU A 46 -34.79 -30.24 8.25
N LYS A 47 -35.96 -30.50 8.89
CA LYS A 47 -36.97 -29.50 9.10
C LYS A 47 -36.78 -28.65 10.36
N TYR A 48 -36.26 -29.23 11.43
CA TYR A 48 -36.24 -28.60 12.76
C TYR A 48 -34.83 -28.37 13.31
N LEU A 49 -33.78 -28.93 12.68
CA LEU A 49 -32.40 -28.69 13.07
C LEU A 49 -31.90 -27.38 12.45
N VAL A 50 -31.67 -26.39 13.28
CA VAL A 50 -30.99 -25.17 12.87
C VAL A 50 -29.47 -25.35 13.04
N LYS A 51 -28.74 -25.07 11.97
CA LYS A 51 -27.29 -25.03 11.95
C LYS A 51 -26.87 -23.59 11.58
N ASN A 52 -26.50 -22.80 12.55
CA ASN A 52 -25.95 -21.47 12.32
C ASN A 52 -24.43 -21.52 12.47
N SER A 53 -23.74 -21.04 11.46
CA SER A 53 -22.31 -20.82 11.52
C SER A 53 -22.04 -19.42 12.05
N GLN A 54 -21.22 -19.33 13.11
CA GLN A 54 -20.79 -18.03 13.62
C GLN A 54 -19.43 -17.72 13.01
N GLN A 55 -19.33 -16.57 12.39
CA GLN A 55 -18.08 -16.09 11.80
C GLN A 55 -17.10 -15.71 12.90
N PRO A 56 -15.82 -16.09 12.79
CA PRO A 56 -14.78 -15.58 13.67
C PRO A 56 -14.44 -14.13 13.31
N GLU A 57 -13.95 -13.38 14.27
CA GLU A 57 -13.26 -12.12 14.00
C GLU A 57 -11.93 -12.43 13.32
N ARG A 58 -11.66 -11.78 12.19
CA ARG A 58 -10.40 -11.92 11.47
C ARG A 58 -9.28 -11.24 12.24
N GLY A 59 -8.08 -11.83 12.26
CA GLY A 59 -6.90 -11.26 12.90
C GLY A 59 -6.57 -9.86 12.35
N LYS A 60 -5.98 -9.02 13.18
CA LYS A 60 -5.57 -7.67 12.79
C LYS A 60 -4.21 -7.69 12.12
N ILE A 61 -3.96 -6.70 11.27
CA ILE A 61 -2.64 -6.42 10.71
C ILE A 61 -2.14 -5.14 11.33
N TYR A 62 -0.93 -5.17 11.86
CA TYR A 62 -0.29 -4.04 12.53
C TYR A 62 0.98 -3.62 11.82
N ASP A 63 1.33 -2.35 11.92
CA ASP A 63 2.67 -1.85 11.59
C ASP A 63 3.69 -2.24 12.69
N ARG A 64 4.96 -1.87 12.49
CA ARG A 64 6.04 -2.16 13.45
C ARG A 64 5.84 -1.50 14.82
N ASN A 65 5.06 -0.44 14.91
CA ASN A 65 4.80 0.32 16.13
C ASN A 65 3.50 -0.10 16.84
N GLY A 66 2.80 -1.12 16.29
CA GLY A 66 1.55 -1.64 16.83
C GLY A 66 0.32 -0.85 16.38
N LYS A 67 0.45 0.01 15.36
CA LYS A 67 -0.68 0.71 14.76
C LYS A 67 -1.46 -0.24 13.85
N VAL A 68 -2.79 -0.18 13.92
CA VAL A 68 -3.68 -1.02 13.10
C VAL A 68 -3.64 -0.55 11.65
N LEU A 69 -3.34 -1.50 10.74
CA LEU A 69 -3.38 -1.31 9.29
C LEU A 69 -4.60 -1.97 8.66
N ALA A 70 -5.13 -3.05 9.27
CA ALA A 70 -6.36 -3.69 8.87
C ALA A 70 -7.04 -4.36 10.07
N GLU A 71 -8.35 -4.17 10.22
CA GLU A 71 -9.16 -4.81 11.27
C GLU A 71 -10.59 -5.02 10.81
N ASP A 72 -11.32 -5.88 11.52
CA ASP A 72 -12.74 -6.06 11.29
C ASP A 72 -13.53 -5.00 12.07
N VAL A 73 -14.53 -4.43 11.41
CA VAL A 73 -15.45 -3.44 12.01
C VAL A 73 -16.89 -3.85 11.75
N GLU A 74 -17.76 -3.52 12.71
CA GLU A 74 -19.21 -3.67 12.50
C GLU A 74 -19.71 -2.54 11.60
N ARG A 75 -20.40 -2.93 10.54
CA ARG A 75 -21.07 -2.06 9.58
C ARG A 75 -22.53 -2.52 9.44
N TYR A 76 -23.30 -1.76 8.70
CA TYR A 76 -24.73 -2.05 8.55
C TYR A 76 -25.12 -2.06 7.08
N LYS A 77 -25.95 -3.05 6.73
CA LYS A 77 -26.57 -3.17 5.42
C LYS A 77 -28.00 -2.68 5.49
N LEU A 78 -28.32 -1.74 4.62
CA LEU A 78 -29.67 -1.17 4.47
C LEU A 78 -30.54 -2.05 3.57
N VAL A 79 -31.68 -2.44 4.08
CA VAL A 79 -32.67 -3.22 3.36
C VAL A 79 -34.05 -2.53 3.47
N ALA A 80 -34.78 -2.50 2.36
CA ALA A 80 -36.13 -1.97 2.33
C ALA A 80 -37.14 -3.08 1.98
N VAL A 81 -38.03 -3.40 2.87
CA VAL A 81 -39.18 -4.30 2.64
C VAL A 81 -40.25 -3.56 1.86
N VAL A 82 -40.54 -4.00 0.63
CA VAL A 82 -41.50 -3.31 -0.27
C VAL A 82 -42.84 -4.05 -0.43
N ASP A 83 -42.91 -5.36 -0.11
CA ASP A 83 -44.13 -6.15 -0.22
C ASP A 83 -45.09 -5.87 0.95
N LYS A 84 -46.31 -5.47 0.62
CA LYS A 84 -47.39 -5.21 1.58
C LYS A 84 -47.78 -6.43 2.42
N LYS A 85 -47.44 -7.65 1.94
CA LYS A 85 -47.71 -8.90 2.67
C LYS A 85 -46.96 -8.93 4.02
N ALA A 86 -45.81 -8.27 4.14
CA ALA A 86 -45.08 -8.14 5.40
C ALA A 86 -45.84 -7.47 6.52
N SER A 87 -46.93 -6.73 6.20
CA SER A 87 -47.75 -5.99 7.17
C SER A 87 -49.08 -6.67 7.47
N LYS A 88 -49.42 -7.84 6.87
CA LYS A 88 -50.76 -8.45 7.02
C LYS A 88 -51.17 -8.76 8.47
N GLU A 89 -50.21 -9.15 9.29
CA GLU A 89 -50.45 -9.56 10.69
C GLU A 89 -49.89 -8.55 11.72
N SER A 90 -49.54 -7.34 11.26
CA SER A 90 -48.91 -6.32 12.11
C SER A 90 -49.78 -5.07 12.25
N LYS A 91 -49.94 -4.59 13.50
CA LYS A 91 -50.63 -3.32 13.78
C LYS A 91 -49.88 -2.10 13.25
N LYS A 92 -48.56 -2.21 12.97
CA LYS A 92 -47.75 -1.16 12.39
C LYS A 92 -47.23 -1.60 11.01
N PRO A 93 -47.09 -0.70 10.02
CA PRO A 93 -46.57 -1.03 8.73
C PRO A 93 -45.14 -1.59 8.84
N ARG A 94 -44.90 -2.78 8.26
CA ARG A 94 -43.59 -3.42 8.14
C ARG A 94 -43.04 -3.35 6.71
N HIS A 95 -43.67 -2.57 5.84
CA HIS A 95 -43.20 -2.31 4.49
C HIS A 95 -43.12 -0.80 4.24
N VAL A 96 -42.36 -0.39 3.21
CA VAL A 96 -42.24 1.01 2.79
C VAL A 96 -43.61 1.51 2.30
N VAL A 97 -44.21 2.44 3.05
CA VAL A 97 -45.54 3.00 2.77
C VAL A 97 -45.44 4.17 1.79
N ASP A 98 -44.62 5.16 2.12
CA ASP A 98 -44.37 6.34 1.29
C ASP A 98 -42.97 6.22 0.65
N LYS A 99 -42.95 5.77 -0.60
CA LYS A 99 -41.70 5.50 -1.34
C LYS A 99 -40.93 6.77 -1.67
N LYS A 100 -41.64 7.84 -2.03
CA LYS A 100 -41.03 9.11 -2.41
C LYS A 100 -40.40 9.81 -1.20
N LYS A 101 -41.11 9.85 -0.07
CA LYS A 101 -40.57 10.39 1.18
C LYS A 101 -39.40 9.57 1.68
N THR A 102 -39.50 8.22 1.64
CA THR A 102 -38.43 7.32 2.06
C THR A 102 -37.21 7.51 1.19
N ALA A 103 -37.35 7.62 -0.15
CA ALA A 103 -36.27 7.84 -1.07
C ALA A 103 -35.53 9.16 -0.78
N LYS A 104 -36.24 10.28 -0.62
CA LYS A 104 -35.66 11.57 -0.29
C LYS A 104 -34.86 11.53 1.02
N LYS A 105 -35.42 10.86 2.04
CA LYS A 105 -34.78 10.78 3.36
C LYS A 105 -33.50 9.88 3.33
N LEU A 106 -33.55 8.79 2.59
CA LEU A 106 -32.39 7.92 2.46
C LEU A 106 -31.27 8.58 1.64
N ALA A 107 -31.63 9.35 0.61
CA ALA A 107 -30.64 10.11 -0.21
C ALA A 107 -29.86 11.17 0.60
N GLU A 108 -30.36 11.58 1.77
CA GLU A 108 -29.62 12.46 2.70
C GLU A 108 -28.42 11.74 3.38
N ILE A 109 -28.37 10.40 3.34
CA ILE A 109 -27.38 9.60 4.08
C ILE A 109 -26.58 8.70 3.16
N ILE A 110 -27.25 7.95 2.26
CA ILE A 110 -26.56 7.08 1.31
C ILE A 110 -26.26 7.88 0.03
N ASP A 111 -25.07 7.64 -0.54
CA ASP A 111 -24.62 8.31 -1.79
C ASP A 111 -25.37 7.77 -3.03
N MET A 112 -26.70 7.99 -3.06
CA MET A 112 -27.58 7.55 -4.15
C MET A 112 -28.69 8.59 -4.36
N ASP A 113 -28.99 8.90 -5.64
CA ASP A 113 -30.04 9.84 -5.98
C ASP A 113 -31.42 9.37 -5.52
N ALA A 114 -32.24 10.30 -5.04
CA ALA A 114 -33.59 10.00 -4.55
C ALA A 114 -34.46 9.30 -5.61
N ASP A 115 -34.31 9.69 -6.90
CA ASP A 115 -35.08 9.09 -8.01
C ASP A 115 -34.63 7.63 -8.27
N GLU A 116 -33.34 7.33 -8.12
CA GLU A 116 -32.82 5.96 -8.23
C GLU A 116 -33.35 5.10 -7.06
N ILE A 117 -33.30 5.62 -5.85
CA ILE A 117 -33.87 4.94 -4.67
C ILE A 117 -35.39 4.69 -4.87
N GLU A 118 -36.14 5.70 -5.30
CA GLU A 118 -37.57 5.56 -5.56
C GLU A 118 -37.85 4.52 -6.64
N LYS A 119 -37.09 4.50 -7.72
CA LYS A 119 -37.20 3.49 -8.78
C LYS A 119 -36.97 2.08 -8.23
N ARG A 120 -35.98 1.86 -7.38
CA ARG A 120 -35.74 0.57 -6.72
C ARG A 120 -36.89 0.19 -5.79
N LEU A 121 -37.38 1.12 -4.97
CA LEU A 121 -38.53 0.91 -4.08
C LEU A 121 -39.85 0.59 -4.83
N ASN A 122 -39.94 0.95 -6.10
CA ASN A 122 -41.09 0.66 -6.96
C ASN A 122 -41.09 -0.73 -7.60
N ASN A 123 -40.09 -1.58 -7.30
CA ASN A 123 -40.08 -2.95 -7.79
C ASN A 123 -41.20 -3.80 -7.19
N LYS A 124 -42.23 -4.05 -8.00
CA LYS A 124 -43.40 -4.82 -7.59
C LYS A 124 -43.19 -6.33 -7.45
N LYS A 125 -42.07 -6.85 -7.98
CA LYS A 125 -41.76 -8.29 -7.97
C LYS A 125 -40.94 -8.71 -6.76
N ALA A 126 -40.27 -7.78 -6.08
CA ALA A 126 -39.42 -8.06 -4.94
C ALA A 126 -40.20 -8.01 -3.62
N PHE A 127 -39.89 -8.91 -2.68
CA PHE A 127 -40.35 -8.84 -1.30
C PHE A 127 -39.60 -7.73 -0.54
N GLN A 128 -38.26 -7.72 -0.73
CA GLN A 128 -37.38 -6.70 -0.20
C GLN A 128 -36.40 -6.27 -1.28
N ILE A 129 -35.76 -5.15 -1.11
CA ILE A 129 -34.70 -4.62 -1.97
C ILE A 129 -33.50 -4.21 -1.16
N GLU A 130 -32.36 -4.29 -1.79
CA GLU A 130 -31.06 -3.82 -1.32
C GLU A 130 -30.56 -2.70 -2.24
N PHE A 131 -29.68 -1.85 -1.72
CA PHE A 131 -29.20 -0.66 -2.45
C PHE A 131 -27.82 -0.86 -3.08
N GLY A 132 -27.33 -2.11 -3.12
CA GLY A 132 -26.01 -2.44 -3.65
C GLY A 132 -24.91 -1.86 -2.75
N GLN A 133 -23.74 -1.58 -3.32
CA GLN A 133 -22.60 -1.05 -2.55
C GLN A 133 -22.90 0.23 -1.77
N LYS A 134 -23.82 1.09 -2.27
CA LYS A 134 -24.20 2.34 -1.60
C LYS A 134 -25.13 2.15 -0.38
N GLY A 135 -25.73 0.98 -0.26
CA GLY A 135 -26.55 0.59 0.88
C GLY A 135 -25.90 -0.42 1.83
N THR A 136 -24.63 -0.73 1.62
CA THR A 136 -23.78 -1.55 2.50
C THR A 136 -22.71 -0.68 3.16
N ASN A 137 -21.97 -1.25 4.09
CA ASN A 137 -20.84 -0.59 4.76
C ASN A 137 -21.23 0.71 5.52
N LEU A 138 -22.50 0.82 5.94
CA LEU A 138 -22.97 1.98 6.70
C LEU A 138 -22.40 1.97 8.13
N THR A 139 -21.95 3.12 8.56
CA THR A 139 -21.41 3.34 9.91
C THR A 139 -22.51 3.30 10.98
N TYR A 140 -22.11 3.11 12.24
CA TYR A 140 -23.05 3.22 13.37
C TYR A 140 -23.78 4.58 13.42
N GLN A 141 -23.10 5.66 13.07
CA GLN A 141 -23.72 7.00 13.03
C GLN A 141 -24.78 7.12 11.94
N GLU A 142 -24.53 6.55 10.76
CA GLU A 142 -25.52 6.53 9.67
C GLU A 142 -26.71 5.66 10.01
N LYS A 143 -26.48 4.48 10.64
CA LYS A 143 -27.54 3.64 11.20
C LYS A 143 -28.42 4.43 12.17
N GLU A 144 -27.81 5.11 13.16
CA GLU A 144 -28.59 5.93 14.11
C GLU A 144 -29.40 7.02 13.41
N LYS A 145 -28.87 7.70 12.40
CA LYS A 145 -29.59 8.70 11.62
C LYS A 145 -30.79 8.09 10.92
N ILE A 146 -30.64 6.93 10.27
CA ILE A 146 -31.72 6.23 9.58
C ILE A 146 -32.79 5.76 10.57
N GLU A 147 -32.41 5.17 11.70
CA GLU A 147 -33.33 4.73 12.75
C GLU A 147 -34.12 5.88 13.35
N LYS A 148 -33.50 7.04 13.56
CA LYS A 148 -34.19 8.28 14.04
C LYS A 148 -35.26 8.80 13.08
N MET A 149 -35.15 8.49 11.79
CA MET A 149 -36.18 8.86 10.79
C MET A 149 -37.47 8.02 10.90
N LYS A 150 -37.42 6.89 11.60
CA LYS A 150 -38.57 5.99 11.84
C LYS A 150 -39.34 5.63 10.56
N LEU A 151 -38.61 5.32 9.49
CA LEU A 151 -39.15 4.97 8.18
C LEU A 151 -39.73 3.54 8.21
N PRO A 152 -41.04 3.34 7.92
CA PRO A 152 -41.60 2.00 7.90
C PRO A 152 -40.98 1.14 6.80
N GLY A 153 -40.72 -0.14 7.11
CA GLY A 153 -40.15 -1.10 6.16
C GLY A 153 -38.66 -0.97 5.90
N ILE A 154 -37.97 -0.05 6.58
CA ILE A 154 -36.51 0.06 6.54
C ILE A 154 -35.92 -0.76 7.68
N ALA A 155 -34.93 -1.61 7.35
CA ALA A 155 -34.21 -2.43 8.30
C ALA A 155 -32.69 -2.30 8.05
N LEU A 156 -31.93 -2.37 9.12
CA LEU A 156 -30.48 -2.32 9.11
C LEU A 156 -29.94 -3.62 9.73
N TYR A 157 -29.20 -4.37 8.95
CA TYR A 157 -28.60 -5.63 9.39
C TYR A 157 -27.10 -5.42 9.66
N PRO A 158 -26.61 -5.84 10.84
CA PRO A 158 -25.18 -5.77 11.12
C PRO A 158 -24.42 -6.75 10.23
N GLU A 159 -23.32 -6.29 9.67
CA GLU A 159 -22.37 -7.08 8.89
C GLU A 159 -20.94 -6.78 9.34
N THR A 160 -20.07 -7.78 9.32
CA THR A 160 -18.65 -7.57 9.55
C THR A 160 -18.00 -7.22 8.24
N GLU A 161 -17.26 -6.11 8.21
CA GLU A 161 -16.48 -5.65 7.07
C GLU A 161 -15.02 -5.49 7.47
N ARG A 162 -14.12 -5.73 6.50
CA ARG A 162 -12.70 -5.47 6.67
C ARG A 162 -12.43 -3.99 6.47
N PHE A 163 -11.81 -3.34 7.44
CA PHE A 163 -11.55 -1.91 7.46
C PHE A 163 -10.05 -1.63 7.35
N TYR A 164 -9.69 -0.71 6.46
CA TYR A 164 -8.33 -0.24 6.22
C TYR A 164 -8.25 1.26 6.51
N PRO A 165 -7.88 1.65 7.75
CA PRO A 165 -8.01 3.05 8.22
C PRO A 165 -7.23 4.07 7.38
N ASN A 166 -6.19 3.64 6.67
CA ASN A 166 -5.32 4.50 5.88
C ASN A 166 -5.63 4.49 4.36
N GLY A 167 -6.75 3.88 3.92
CA GLY A 167 -7.14 3.84 2.51
C GLY A 167 -6.13 3.11 1.62
N ASN A 168 -5.58 3.79 0.60
CA ASN A 168 -4.65 3.20 -0.38
C ASN A 168 -3.19 3.06 0.10
N PHE A 169 -2.96 3.10 1.39
CA PHE A 169 -1.66 2.99 2.06
C PHE A 169 -1.07 1.58 1.95
N ALA A 170 0.10 1.44 1.34
CA ALA A 170 0.80 0.15 1.13
C ALA A 170 -0.08 -0.97 0.54
N SER A 171 -1.07 -0.61 -0.31
CA SER A 171 -2.16 -1.50 -0.70
C SER A 171 -1.70 -2.80 -1.33
N HIS A 172 -0.65 -2.77 -2.17
CA HIS A 172 -0.12 -3.98 -2.80
C HIS A 172 0.67 -4.88 -1.85
N LEU A 173 1.11 -4.36 -0.70
CA LEU A 173 1.78 -5.16 0.33
C LEU A 173 0.76 -5.70 1.34
N ILE A 174 -0.09 -4.84 1.91
CA ILE A 174 -1.16 -5.24 2.84
C ILE A 174 -2.16 -6.13 2.11
N GLY A 175 -2.53 -5.73 0.90
CA GLY A 175 -3.53 -6.42 0.11
C GLY A 175 -4.95 -6.05 0.49
N MET A 176 -5.88 -6.95 0.18
CA MET A 176 -7.30 -6.79 0.53
C MET A 176 -7.94 -8.15 0.81
N ALA A 177 -8.93 -8.15 1.68
CA ALA A 177 -9.84 -9.26 1.90
C ALA A 177 -11.20 -8.95 1.26
N GLN A 178 -11.82 -9.97 0.69
CA GLN A 178 -13.13 -9.89 0.05
C GLN A 178 -14.07 -10.93 0.63
N LYS A 179 -15.36 -10.61 0.69
CA LYS A 179 -16.39 -11.58 1.05
C LYS A 179 -16.59 -12.58 -0.09
N ASP A 180 -16.54 -13.84 0.26
CA ASP A 180 -16.97 -14.92 -0.61
C ASP A 180 -18.49 -14.79 -0.88
N PRO A 181 -18.94 -14.75 -2.14
CA PRO A 181 -20.35 -14.51 -2.45
C PRO A 181 -21.32 -15.59 -1.92
N ASP A 182 -20.84 -16.84 -1.81
CA ASP A 182 -21.66 -17.98 -1.42
C ASP A 182 -21.72 -18.16 0.10
N THR A 183 -20.59 -17.94 0.77
CA THR A 183 -20.44 -18.21 2.22
C THR A 183 -20.48 -16.96 3.08
N GLY A 184 -20.30 -15.76 2.49
CA GLY A 184 -20.15 -14.50 3.20
C GLY A 184 -18.85 -14.37 4.01
N GLU A 185 -17.91 -15.29 3.86
CA GLU A 185 -16.63 -15.25 4.56
C GLU A 185 -15.68 -14.23 3.98
N LEU A 186 -14.97 -13.53 4.85
CA LEU A 186 -13.84 -12.70 4.47
C LEU A 186 -12.63 -13.58 4.14
N ASN A 187 -12.17 -13.53 2.89
CA ASN A 187 -10.98 -14.23 2.43
C ASN A 187 -9.98 -13.26 1.83
N GLY A 188 -8.71 -13.44 2.15
CA GLY A 188 -7.63 -12.62 1.57
C GLY A 188 -7.50 -12.84 0.07
N ALA A 189 -7.65 -11.77 -0.71
CA ALA A 189 -7.57 -11.79 -2.17
C ALA A 189 -6.15 -11.46 -2.67
N LEU A 190 -5.44 -10.55 -1.98
CA LEU A 190 -4.10 -10.10 -2.32
C LEU A 190 -3.25 -9.84 -1.08
N GLY A 191 -1.93 -9.71 -1.30
CA GLY A 191 -0.96 -9.24 -0.31
C GLY A 191 -0.88 -10.09 0.95
N VAL A 192 -0.55 -9.46 2.06
CA VAL A 192 -0.51 -10.06 3.41
C VAL A 192 -1.83 -10.73 3.77
N GLU A 193 -2.95 -10.12 3.42
CA GLU A 193 -4.29 -10.67 3.63
C GLU A 193 -4.44 -12.07 2.99
N LYS A 194 -3.89 -12.26 1.78
CA LYS A 194 -3.91 -13.56 1.07
C LYS A 194 -2.85 -14.52 1.61
N ILE A 195 -1.63 -14.04 1.73
CA ILE A 195 -0.47 -14.88 2.12
C ILE A 195 -0.72 -15.52 3.49
N PHE A 196 -1.28 -14.76 4.44
CA PHE A 196 -1.53 -15.21 5.81
C PHE A 196 -3.02 -15.48 6.09
N ASN A 197 -3.82 -15.74 5.04
CA ASN A 197 -5.25 -15.98 5.19
C ASN A 197 -5.59 -17.09 6.19
N SER A 198 -4.79 -18.17 6.24
CA SER A 198 -5.00 -19.29 7.17
C SER A 198 -4.79 -18.91 8.64
N TYR A 199 -3.93 -17.94 8.92
CA TYR A 199 -3.73 -17.39 10.27
C TYR A 199 -4.80 -16.35 10.61
N LEU A 200 -5.05 -15.44 9.66
CA LEU A 200 -5.98 -14.34 9.86
C LEU A 200 -7.44 -14.79 10.02
N ASN A 201 -7.89 -15.82 9.30
CA ASN A 201 -9.31 -16.22 9.28
C ASN A 201 -9.85 -16.82 10.59
N GLY A 202 -9.00 -17.36 11.46
CA GLY A 202 -9.48 -18.06 12.65
C GLY A 202 -10.26 -19.34 12.36
N SER A 203 -11.16 -19.72 13.26
CA SER A 203 -12.03 -20.87 13.03
C SER A 203 -13.48 -20.59 13.42
N ARG A 204 -14.41 -21.04 12.56
CA ARG A 204 -15.84 -20.83 12.74
C ARG A 204 -16.38 -21.44 14.01
N GLY A 205 -17.30 -20.75 14.64
CA GLY A 205 -18.20 -21.33 15.61
C GLY A 205 -19.36 -22.07 14.95
N ALA A 206 -19.99 -22.93 15.69
CA ALA A 206 -21.17 -23.66 15.25
C ALA A 206 -22.24 -23.64 16.33
N LEU A 207 -23.42 -23.16 16.00
CA LEU A 207 -24.60 -23.26 16.84
C LEU A 207 -25.57 -24.23 16.19
N LYS A 208 -25.82 -25.37 16.87
CA LYS A 208 -26.77 -26.39 16.42
C LYS A 208 -27.83 -26.55 17.50
N TYR A 209 -29.08 -26.49 17.13
CA TYR A 209 -30.21 -26.77 18.04
C TYR A 209 -31.40 -27.26 17.24
N ILE A 210 -32.28 -28.00 17.91
CA ILE A 210 -33.57 -28.43 17.37
C ILE A 210 -34.66 -27.51 17.97
N HIS A 211 -35.51 -27.00 17.13
CA HIS A 211 -36.70 -26.25 17.59
C HIS A 211 -37.99 -27.03 17.27
N ASP A 212 -39.03 -26.76 18.03
CA ASP A 212 -40.34 -27.29 17.75
C ASP A 212 -41.08 -26.47 16.66
N ILE A 213 -42.32 -26.84 16.36
CA ILE A 213 -43.18 -26.17 15.38
C ILE A 213 -43.54 -24.73 15.78
N TRP A 214 -43.31 -24.33 17.02
CA TRP A 214 -43.57 -23.03 17.57
C TRP A 214 -42.29 -22.18 17.66
N GLY A 215 -41.18 -22.74 17.31
CA GLY A 215 -39.86 -22.07 17.34
C GLY A 215 -39.15 -22.15 18.70
N TYR A 216 -39.67 -22.91 19.68
CA TYR A 216 -38.99 -23.10 20.97
C TYR A 216 -37.85 -24.12 20.84
N ILE A 217 -36.70 -23.81 21.43
CA ILE A 217 -35.53 -24.69 21.43
C ILE A 217 -35.84 -25.92 22.32
N ALA A 218 -35.69 -27.09 21.75
CA ALA A 218 -35.85 -28.34 22.48
C ALA A 218 -34.77 -28.48 23.58
N PRO A 219 -35.16 -28.87 24.81
CA PRO A 219 -34.21 -29.00 25.92
C PRO A 219 -33.05 -29.91 25.54
N ASN A 220 -31.83 -29.57 25.99
CA ASN A 220 -30.56 -30.34 25.78
C ASN A 220 -30.15 -30.57 24.30
N THR A 221 -30.76 -29.85 23.35
CA THR A 221 -30.36 -29.97 21.92
C THR A 221 -29.36 -28.91 21.47
N LYS A 222 -29.21 -27.83 22.26
CA LYS A 222 -28.26 -26.74 21.93
C LYS A 222 -26.82 -27.23 22.09
N LYS A 223 -26.10 -27.30 20.97
CA LYS A 223 -24.66 -27.50 20.93
C LYS A 223 -24.03 -26.23 20.37
N GLU A 224 -23.16 -25.61 21.12
CA GLU A 224 -22.49 -24.39 20.77
C GLU A 224 -20.99 -24.57 20.82
N GLN A 225 -20.33 -24.25 19.71
CA GLN A 225 -18.89 -24.13 19.62
C GLN A 225 -18.59 -22.66 19.33
N GLN A 226 -17.92 -21.99 20.24
CA GLN A 226 -17.56 -20.59 20.06
C GLN A 226 -16.57 -20.43 18.90
N PRO A 227 -16.72 -19.38 18.10
CA PRO A 227 -15.73 -19.04 17.07
C PRO A 227 -14.39 -18.70 17.73
N LYS A 228 -13.30 -19.07 17.10
CA LYS A 228 -11.96 -18.65 17.55
C LYS A 228 -11.44 -17.57 16.62
N ARG A 229 -11.14 -16.42 17.18
CA ARG A 229 -10.55 -15.27 16.48
C ARG A 229 -9.26 -15.68 15.77
N GLY A 230 -8.99 -15.05 14.63
CA GLY A 230 -7.75 -15.20 13.87
C GLY A 230 -6.54 -14.63 14.60
N ASP A 231 -5.36 -15.04 14.15
CA ASP A 231 -4.07 -14.59 14.67
C ASP A 231 -3.71 -13.22 14.07
N ASP A 232 -3.02 -12.40 14.82
CA ASP A 232 -2.59 -11.06 14.41
C ASP A 232 -1.26 -11.14 13.68
N VAL A 233 -1.12 -10.32 12.63
CA VAL A 233 0.10 -10.20 11.81
C VAL A 233 0.74 -8.83 12.06
N HIS A 234 1.99 -8.82 12.44
CA HIS A 234 2.79 -7.62 12.64
C HIS A 234 3.79 -7.46 11.49
N LEU A 235 3.79 -6.29 10.87
CA LEU A 235 4.69 -5.97 9.76
C LEU A 235 5.91 -5.19 10.24
N THR A 236 6.95 -5.13 9.39
CA THR A 236 8.11 -4.25 9.59
C THR A 236 7.86 -2.84 9.06
N ILE A 237 6.73 -2.63 8.36
CA ILE A 237 6.35 -1.33 7.82
C ILE A 237 6.23 -0.31 8.93
N ASP A 238 6.84 0.85 8.71
CA ASP A 238 6.72 2.02 9.56
C ASP A 238 5.73 3.00 8.94
N SER A 239 4.62 3.26 9.62
CA SER A 239 3.55 4.09 9.07
C SER A 239 4.00 5.50 8.71
N ASN A 240 4.95 6.09 9.45
CA ASN A 240 5.47 7.42 9.13
C ASN A 240 6.29 7.41 7.84
N ILE A 241 7.21 6.44 7.71
CA ILE A 241 8.05 6.31 6.51
C ILE A 241 7.17 5.96 5.30
N GLN A 242 6.12 5.15 5.50
CA GLN A 242 5.19 4.81 4.44
C GLN A 242 4.42 6.04 3.93
N VAL A 243 4.00 6.95 4.82
CA VAL A 243 3.37 8.22 4.42
C VAL A 243 4.31 9.04 3.53
N PHE A 244 5.59 9.15 3.88
CA PHE A 244 6.56 9.88 3.05
C PHE A 244 6.69 9.26 1.65
N VAL A 245 6.60 7.94 1.55
CA VAL A 245 6.60 7.24 0.26
C VAL A 245 5.32 7.54 -0.52
N GLU A 246 4.15 7.41 0.11
CA GLU A 246 2.86 7.65 -0.56
C GLU A 246 2.76 9.08 -1.12
N GLU A 247 3.09 10.07 -0.31
CA GLU A 247 3.05 11.49 -0.69
C GLU A 247 4.02 11.78 -1.84
N ALA A 248 5.24 11.28 -1.75
CA ALA A 248 6.23 11.48 -2.81
C ALA A 248 5.81 10.83 -4.14
N LEU A 249 5.17 9.65 -4.10
CA LEU A 249 4.68 9.01 -5.32
C LEU A 249 3.43 9.71 -5.88
N ASP A 250 2.56 10.25 -5.04
CA ASP A 250 1.38 11.01 -5.49
C ASP A 250 1.80 12.32 -6.17
N ASP A 251 2.81 13.05 -5.63
CA ASP A 251 3.40 14.23 -6.30
C ASP A 251 3.99 13.86 -7.68
N MET A 252 4.68 12.73 -7.78
CA MET A 252 5.21 12.25 -9.06
C MET A 252 4.10 11.91 -10.07
N VAL A 253 2.99 11.33 -9.63
CA VAL A 253 1.83 11.04 -10.50
C VAL A 253 1.21 12.33 -11.00
N GLU A 254 1.01 13.32 -10.14
CA GLU A 254 0.46 14.61 -10.53
C GLU A 254 1.35 15.31 -11.56
N ARG A 255 2.67 15.29 -11.33
CA ARG A 255 3.68 15.97 -12.12
C ARG A 255 3.95 15.32 -13.47
N TYR A 256 4.10 13.99 -13.49
CA TYR A 256 4.61 13.26 -14.66
C TYR A 256 3.62 12.27 -15.26
N ALA A 257 2.54 11.94 -14.58
CA ALA A 257 1.55 10.91 -14.98
C ALA A 257 2.23 9.62 -15.53
N PRO A 258 3.14 8.98 -14.78
CA PRO A 258 3.89 7.82 -15.27
C PRO A 258 2.96 6.62 -15.45
N LYS A 259 3.33 5.71 -16.37
CA LYS A 259 2.65 4.43 -16.52
C LYS A 259 2.87 3.53 -15.31
N ASP A 260 4.10 3.43 -14.85
CA ASP A 260 4.49 2.69 -13.65
C ASP A 260 5.44 3.53 -12.80
N LEU A 261 5.30 3.43 -11.49
CA LEU A 261 6.12 4.13 -10.51
C LEU A 261 6.15 3.32 -9.22
N PHE A 262 7.32 3.20 -8.61
CA PHE A 262 7.47 2.56 -7.30
C PHE A 262 8.54 3.23 -6.46
N ALA A 263 8.44 3.05 -5.14
CA ALA A 263 9.53 3.31 -4.22
C ALA A 263 9.50 2.31 -3.07
N VAL A 264 10.68 1.89 -2.63
CA VAL A 264 10.89 0.99 -1.48
C VAL A 264 11.97 1.57 -0.58
N VAL A 265 11.74 1.47 0.73
CA VAL A 265 12.68 1.84 1.79
C VAL A 265 12.99 0.60 2.61
N MET A 266 14.27 0.25 2.70
CA MET A 266 14.76 -0.92 3.44
C MET A 266 15.79 -0.50 4.49
N ASP A 267 15.71 -1.04 5.70
CA ASP A 267 16.78 -0.93 6.68
C ASP A 267 18.02 -1.67 6.18
N ALA A 268 19.12 -0.92 5.99
CA ALA A 268 20.34 -1.43 5.40
C ALA A 268 21.08 -2.45 6.27
N LYS A 269 20.72 -2.60 7.57
CA LYS A 269 21.38 -3.52 8.51
C LYS A 269 20.59 -4.76 8.83
N THR A 270 19.25 -4.67 8.75
CA THR A 270 18.36 -5.76 9.13
C THR A 270 17.69 -6.43 7.94
N GLY A 271 17.55 -5.72 6.81
CA GLY A 271 16.80 -6.16 5.63
C GLY A 271 15.28 -5.95 5.77
N GLU A 272 14.83 -5.29 6.85
CA GLU A 272 13.42 -4.94 7.04
C GLU A 272 12.96 -3.95 5.98
N ILE A 273 11.87 -4.28 5.28
CA ILE A 273 11.18 -3.31 4.42
C ILE A 273 10.39 -2.39 5.34
N LEU A 274 10.81 -1.12 5.40
CA LEU A 274 10.20 -0.09 6.24
C LEU A 274 9.01 0.58 5.56
N ALA A 275 9.05 0.69 4.23
CA ALA A 275 7.97 1.23 3.42
C ALA A 275 8.06 0.72 1.99
N TYR A 276 6.91 0.57 1.34
CA TYR A 276 6.79 0.25 -0.07
C TYR A 276 5.47 0.74 -0.63
N SER A 277 5.51 1.40 -1.77
CA SER A 277 4.31 1.71 -2.56
C SER A 277 4.61 1.71 -4.05
N GLN A 278 3.55 1.60 -4.84
CA GLN A 278 3.60 1.68 -6.31
C GLN A 278 2.41 2.48 -6.84
N ARG A 279 2.54 2.91 -8.12
CA ARG A 279 1.44 3.51 -8.88
C ARG A 279 1.36 2.81 -10.25
N PRO A 280 0.15 2.55 -10.78
CA PRO A 280 -1.15 2.72 -10.15
C PRO A 280 -1.33 1.92 -8.86
N THR A 281 -2.15 2.45 -7.94
CA THR A 281 -2.54 1.78 -6.71
C THR A 281 -4.06 1.67 -6.61
N PHE A 282 -4.58 1.01 -5.60
CA PHE A 282 -6.01 0.82 -5.37
C PHE A 282 -6.37 1.07 -3.89
N ASN A 283 -7.64 1.37 -3.64
CA ASN A 283 -8.13 1.45 -2.28
C ASN A 283 -8.70 0.09 -1.84
N PRO A 284 -8.10 -0.58 -0.84
CA PRO A 284 -8.50 -1.92 -0.43
C PRO A 284 -9.88 -1.97 0.26
N GLU A 285 -10.38 -0.86 0.81
CA GLU A 285 -11.70 -0.79 1.44
C GLU A 285 -12.82 -0.67 0.42
N THR A 286 -12.62 0.17 -0.60
CA THR A 286 -13.67 0.45 -1.59
C THR A 286 -13.53 -0.38 -2.86
N GLY A 287 -12.38 -1.03 -3.07
CA GLY A 287 -12.03 -1.70 -4.33
C GLY A 287 -11.79 -0.73 -5.49
N LYS A 288 -11.79 0.58 -5.23
CA LYS A 288 -11.58 1.59 -6.28
C LYS A 288 -10.19 1.40 -6.89
N ASP A 289 -10.15 1.42 -8.22
CA ASP A 289 -8.93 1.28 -9.04
C ASP A 289 -8.24 -0.11 -8.97
N PHE A 290 -8.81 -1.10 -8.32
CA PHE A 290 -8.26 -2.46 -8.20
C PHE A 290 -7.94 -3.09 -9.57
N GLY A 291 -8.79 -2.87 -10.58
CA GLY A 291 -8.60 -3.40 -11.93
C GLY A 291 -7.45 -2.79 -12.73
N LYS A 292 -6.84 -1.68 -12.27
CA LYS A 292 -5.75 -1.02 -13.00
C LYS A 292 -4.43 -1.81 -12.90
N LYS A 293 -4.09 -2.29 -11.71
CA LYS A 293 -2.88 -3.08 -11.47
C LYS A 293 -3.03 -3.84 -10.15
N TRP A 294 -2.98 -5.17 -10.19
CA TRP A 294 -3.09 -6.03 -9.01
C TRP A 294 -1.75 -6.65 -8.59
N ALA A 295 -0.80 -6.79 -9.53
CA ALA A 295 0.50 -7.37 -9.24
C ALA A 295 1.34 -6.45 -8.35
N ASN A 296 2.08 -7.05 -7.41
CA ASN A 296 3.04 -6.36 -6.57
C ASN A 296 4.37 -6.22 -7.32
N ASP A 297 4.71 -4.98 -7.73
CA ASP A 297 5.92 -4.71 -8.51
C ASP A 297 7.21 -5.05 -7.75
N LEU A 298 7.20 -5.01 -6.41
CA LEU A 298 8.37 -5.32 -5.62
C LEU A 298 8.92 -6.72 -5.89
N TYR A 299 8.02 -7.71 -6.13
CA TYR A 299 8.38 -9.12 -6.28
C TYR A 299 7.93 -9.76 -7.58
N GLN A 300 6.84 -9.28 -8.21
CA GLN A 300 6.17 -10.02 -9.28
C GLN A 300 6.45 -9.48 -10.68
N ASN A 301 6.84 -8.22 -10.81
CA ASN A 301 7.15 -7.59 -12.09
C ASN A 301 8.64 -7.37 -12.27
N THR A 302 9.11 -7.57 -13.49
CA THR A 302 10.50 -7.35 -13.87
C THR A 302 10.62 -6.21 -14.88
N TYR A 303 11.74 -5.53 -14.82
CA TYR A 303 12.11 -4.45 -15.74
C TYR A 303 13.61 -4.48 -15.99
N GLU A 304 14.07 -3.83 -17.04
CA GLU A 304 15.51 -3.62 -17.30
C GLU A 304 16.01 -2.48 -16.40
N PRO A 305 16.96 -2.75 -15.47
CA PRO A 305 17.39 -1.78 -14.45
C PRO A 305 18.25 -0.64 -15.01
N GLY A 306 18.76 -0.79 -16.22
CA GLY A 306 19.67 0.17 -16.83
C GLY A 306 20.92 0.39 -15.98
N SER A 307 21.40 1.62 -15.95
CA SER A 307 22.69 1.97 -15.34
C SER A 307 22.78 1.74 -13.82
N THR A 308 21.71 1.50 -13.10
CA THR A 308 21.78 1.07 -11.68
C THR A 308 22.47 -0.29 -11.56
N PHE A 309 22.34 -1.14 -12.58
CA PHE A 309 22.97 -2.47 -12.63
C PHE A 309 24.51 -2.42 -12.76
N LYS A 310 25.07 -1.30 -13.23
CA LYS A 310 26.54 -1.11 -13.38
C LYS A 310 27.29 -1.27 -12.07
N THR A 311 26.67 -0.99 -10.94
CA THR A 311 27.25 -1.16 -9.61
C THR A 311 27.75 -2.59 -9.39
N TYR A 312 27.01 -3.59 -9.84
CA TYR A 312 27.35 -5.00 -9.61
C TYR A 312 28.45 -5.48 -10.56
N GLY A 313 28.48 -4.97 -11.79
CA GLY A 313 29.58 -5.19 -12.73
C GLY A 313 30.89 -4.51 -12.28
N LEU A 314 30.78 -3.30 -11.70
CA LEU A 314 31.93 -2.63 -11.07
C LEU A 314 32.47 -3.44 -9.89
N ALA A 315 31.56 -3.90 -9.00
CA ALA A 315 31.95 -4.72 -7.85
C ALA A 315 32.67 -6.00 -8.26
N ALA A 316 32.20 -6.67 -9.32
CA ALA A 316 32.87 -7.82 -9.91
C ALA A 316 34.29 -7.47 -10.42
N ALA A 317 34.41 -6.36 -11.15
CA ALA A 317 35.70 -5.93 -11.69
C ALA A 317 36.69 -5.51 -10.58
N ILE A 318 36.22 -4.88 -9.49
CA ILE A 318 37.05 -4.57 -8.32
C ILE A 318 37.50 -5.86 -7.64
N GLN A 319 36.58 -6.80 -7.40
CA GLN A 319 36.89 -8.08 -6.75
C GLN A 319 37.89 -8.92 -7.52
N GLU A 320 37.85 -8.83 -8.85
CA GLU A 320 38.83 -9.50 -9.76
C GLU A 320 40.11 -8.71 -9.98
N GLY A 321 40.30 -7.55 -9.32
CA GLY A 321 41.46 -6.69 -9.48
C GLY A 321 41.62 -6.07 -10.89
N LYS A 322 40.49 -5.99 -11.62
CA LYS A 322 40.45 -5.47 -13.01
C LYS A 322 40.05 -4.00 -13.09
N PHE A 323 39.40 -3.46 -12.05
CA PHE A 323 39.13 -2.03 -11.96
C PHE A 323 40.29 -1.30 -11.31
N LYS A 324 40.87 -0.38 -12.05
CA LYS A 324 41.93 0.52 -11.58
C LYS A 324 41.46 1.96 -11.79
N PRO A 325 41.16 2.71 -10.75
CA PRO A 325 40.45 4.01 -10.84
C PRO A 325 41.10 4.99 -11.81
N ASP A 326 42.42 5.07 -11.83
CA ASP A 326 43.19 6.03 -12.63
C ASP A 326 43.62 5.50 -14.04
N GLU A 327 43.45 4.21 -14.30
CA GLU A 327 43.74 3.64 -15.61
C GLU A 327 42.72 4.15 -16.64
N LYS A 328 43.24 4.61 -17.80
CA LYS A 328 42.43 5.22 -18.85
C LYS A 328 41.94 4.19 -19.86
N TYR A 329 40.66 4.20 -20.12
CA TYR A 329 40.04 3.46 -21.23
C TYR A 329 39.52 4.43 -22.30
N LYS A 330 39.20 3.93 -23.50
CA LYS A 330 38.58 4.71 -24.59
C LYS A 330 37.06 4.67 -24.45
N SER A 331 36.46 5.82 -24.18
CA SER A 331 35.00 6.01 -24.16
C SER A 331 34.45 6.30 -25.56
N GLY A 332 33.14 6.31 -25.75
CA GLY A 332 32.47 6.69 -26.99
C GLY A 332 31.45 5.63 -27.48
N HIS A 333 31.86 4.85 -28.45
CA HIS A 333 31.04 3.80 -29.06
C HIS A 333 31.82 2.53 -29.38
N ARG A 334 31.10 1.43 -29.51
CA ARG A 334 31.61 0.11 -29.91
C ARG A 334 30.56 -0.55 -30.82
N ASN A 335 31.06 -1.20 -31.89
CA ASN A 335 30.21 -2.03 -32.75
C ASN A 335 30.24 -3.48 -32.27
N ILE A 336 29.09 -4.04 -31.97
CA ILE A 336 28.92 -5.41 -31.50
C ILE A 336 27.85 -6.10 -32.38
N MET A 337 28.29 -7.11 -33.11
CA MET A 337 27.40 -7.87 -34.04
C MET A 337 26.61 -6.96 -35.00
N GLY A 338 27.26 -5.88 -35.50
CA GLY A 338 26.63 -4.92 -36.41
C GLY A 338 25.79 -3.84 -35.74
N SER A 339 25.56 -3.91 -34.40
CA SER A 339 24.87 -2.89 -33.63
C SER A 339 25.89 -1.94 -33.00
N GLU A 340 25.68 -0.62 -33.19
CA GLU A 340 26.49 0.39 -32.51
C GLU A 340 25.93 0.65 -31.11
N ILE A 341 26.73 0.42 -30.09
CA ILE A 341 26.45 0.73 -28.69
C ILE A 341 27.31 1.91 -28.30
N SER A 342 26.68 2.99 -27.85
CA SER A 342 27.38 4.22 -27.48
C SER A 342 27.16 4.58 -25.99
N ASP A 343 28.06 5.45 -25.49
CA ASP A 343 27.81 6.21 -24.30
C ASP A 343 26.62 7.17 -24.51
N TRP A 344 25.96 7.61 -23.44
CA TRP A 344 24.73 8.41 -23.53
C TRP A 344 24.95 9.76 -24.27
N ASN A 345 26.17 10.31 -24.24
CA ASN A 345 26.52 11.52 -25.01
C ASN A 345 26.91 11.22 -26.47
N LYS A 346 26.80 9.96 -26.91
CA LYS A 346 27.08 9.41 -28.24
C LYS A 346 28.56 9.52 -28.71
N THR A 347 29.25 10.61 -28.41
CA THR A 347 30.62 10.88 -28.85
C THR A 347 31.66 10.38 -27.86
N GLY A 348 31.29 10.13 -26.59
CA GLY A 348 32.21 9.80 -25.51
C GLY A 348 32.99 11.03 -25.00
N TRP A 349 34.02 10.74 -24.20
CA TRP A 349 34.91 11.72 -23.55
C TRP A 349 36.39 11.46 -23.90
N GLY A 350 36.64 10.70 -24.97
CA GLY A 350 38.00 10.29 -25.35
C GLY A 350 38.57 9.26 -24.37
N ARG A 351 39.88 9.36 -24.08
CA ARG A 351 40.54 8.49 -23.09
C ARG A 351 40.48 9.09 -21.70
N ILE A 352 39.61 8.56 -20.87
CA ILE A 352 39.36 9.01 -19.49
C ILE A 352 39.64 7.90 -18.47
N PRO A 353 39.95 8.24 -17.19
CA PRO A 353 40.10 7.28 -16.11
C PRO A 353 38.82 6.45 -15.90
N MET A 354 38.98 5.17 -15.49
CA MET A 354 37.84 4.28 -15.23
C MET A 354 36.90 4.84 -14.17
N SER A 355 37.41 5.43 -13.06
CA SER A 355 36.59 6.05 -12.02
C SER A 355 35.74 7.20 -12.57
N LEU A 356 36.31 8.05 -13.44
CA LEU A 356 35.55 9.11 -14.09
C LEU A 356 34.47 8.55 -15.05
N GLY A 357 34.80 7.46 -15.76
CA GLY A 357 33.87 6.75 -16.63
C GLY A 357 32.67 6.21 -15.84
N PHE A 358 32.89 5.67 -14.63
CA PHE A 358 31.81 5.21 -13.76
C PHE A 358 30.95 6.39 -13.24
N THR A 359 31.61 7.49 -12.84
CA THR A 359 30.94 8.75 -12.45
C THR A 359 30.03 9.29 -13.57
N TYR A 360 30.49 9.22 -14.83
CA TYR A 360 29.74 9.60 -16.02
C TYR A 360 28.73 8.55 -16.49
N SER A 361 28.61 7.43 -15.78
CA SER A 361 27.74 6.33 -16.17
C SER A 361 28.02 5.78 -17.58
N SER A 362 29.30 5.67 -17.97
CA SER A 362 29.68 5.22 -19.30
C SER A 362 29.30 3.75 -19.54
N ASN A 363 28.62 3.49 -20.67
CA ASN A 363 28.31 2.14 -21.15
C ASN A 363 29.56 1.42 -21.63
N THR A 364 30.43 2.15 -22.36
CA THR A 364 31.67 1.60 -22.92
C THR A 364 32.65 1.22 -21.84
N LEU A 365 32.66 1.88 -20.67
CA LEU A 365 33.43 1.42 -19.52
C LEU A 365 32.95 0.02 -19.07
N MET A 366 31.65 -0.18 -18.95
CA MET A 366 31.14 -1.46 -18.43
C MET A 366 31.40 -2.62 -19.38
N MET A 367 31.31 -2.37 -20.70
CA MET A 367 31.72 -3.33 -21.70
C MET A 367 33.24 -3.62 -21.63
N HIS A 368 34.04 -2.59 -21.36
CA HIS A 368 35.52 -2.75 -21.18
C HIS A 368 35.82 -3.57 -19.91
N LEU A 369 35.17 -3.30 -18.79
CA LEU A 369 35.32 -4.09 -17.57
C LEU A 369 34.92 -5.55 -17.78
N GLN A 370 33.84 -5.79 -18.53
CA GLN A 370 33.41 -7.14 -18.88
C GLN A 370 34.46 -7.86 -19.75
N ASP A 371 35.11 -7.17 -20.69
CA ASP A 371 36.19 -7.74 -21.46
C ASP A 371 37.37 -8.16 -20.56
N LEU A 372 37.73 -7.30 -19.58
CA LEU A 372 38.82 -7.56 -18.64
C LEU A 372 38.55 -8.72 -17.66
N VAL A 373 37.29 -8.87 -17.23
CA VAL A 373 36.85 -9.93 -16.31
C VAL A 373 36.58 -11.23 -17.05
N GLY A 374 36.08 -11.14 -18.28
CA GLY A 374 35.58 -12.25 -19.09
C GLY A 374 34.06 -12.40 -18.91
N ALA A 375 33.33 -12.65 -20.03
CA ALA A 375 31.89 -12.67 -20.08
C ALA A 375 31.27 -13.70 -19.11
N ASP A 376 31.68 -14.97 -19.15
CA ASP A 376 31.11 -16.03 -18.31
C ASP A 376 31.35 -15.78 -16.81
N LYS A 377 32.54 -15.24 -16.50
CA LYS A 377 32.87 -14.88 -15.13
C LYS A 377 32.04 -13.71 -14.65
N MET A 378 31.77 -12.71 -15.48
CA MET A 378 30.87 -11.59 -15.17
C MET A 378 29.46 -12.08 -14.89
N LYS A 379 28.94 -13.01 -15.71
CA LYS A 379 27.63 -13.64 -15.46
C LYS A 379 27.58 -14.34 -14.11
N SER A 380 28.59 -15.12 -13.77
CA SER A 380 28.71 -15.79 -12.48
C SER A 380 28.66 -14.80 -11.31
N TRP A 381 29.25 -13.60 -11.46
CA TRP A 381 29.16 -12.54 -10.47
C TRP A 381 27.72 -12.00 -10.32
N TYR A 382 26.99 -11.76 -11.43
CA TYR A 382 25.58 -11.36 -11.36
C TYR A 382 24.72 -12.40 -10.66
N GLU A 383 24.95 -13.70 -10.95
CA GLU A 383 24.26 -14.81 -10.26
C GLU A 383 24.61 -14.89 -8.76
N ARG A 384 25.82 -14.51 -8.34
CA ARG A 384 26.22 -14.39 -6.93
C ARG A 384 25.51 -13.24 -6.22
N PHE A 385 25.22 -12.14 -6.91
CA PHE A 385 24.39 -11.06 -6.42
C PHE A 385 22.90 -11.41 -6.37
N GLY A 386 22.51 -12.62 -6.76
CA GLY A 386 21.15 -13.12 -6.68
C GLY A 386 20.28 -12.80 -7.89
N PHE A 387 20.83 -12.20 -8.95
CA PHE A 387 20.10 -11.96 -10.18
C PHE A 387 19.81 -13.27 -10.94
N GLY A 388 18.66 -13.32 -11.63
CA GLY A 388 18.17 -14.55 -12.24
C GLY A 388 17.60 -15.58 -11.26
N LYS A 389 17.44 -15.23 -9.99
CA LYS A 389 16.90 -16.08 -8.92
C LYS A 389 15.86 -15.32 -8.08
N LYS A 390 14.86 -16.03 -7.58
CA LYS A 390 13.90 -15.46 -6.62
C LYS A 390 14.61 -15.06 -5.33
N THR A 391 14.20 -13.96 -4.70
CA THR A 391 14.75 -13.56 -3.40
C THR A 391 14.20 -14.42 -2.25
N GLY A 392 13.12 -15.17 -2.51
CA GLY A 392 12.38 -15.93 -1.51
C GLY A 392 11.45 -15.04 -0.69
N GLY A 393 10.93 -13.97 -1.30
CA GLY A 393 9.79 -13.21 -0.78
C GLY A 393 8.58 -14.11 -0.61
N MET A 394 7.67 -13.73 0.26
CA MET A 394 6.49 -14.55 0.60
C MET A 394 5.37 -14.45 -0.44
N PHE A 395 5.56 -13.71 -1.53
CA PHE A 395 4.55 -13.51 -2.56
C PHE A 395 4.48 -14.68 -3.54
N ASP A 396 3.28 -15.20 -3.77
CA ASP A 396 3.01 -16.12 -4.86
C ASP A 396 3.37 -15.46 -6.20
N GLY A 397 3.98 -16.23 -7.11
CA GLY A 397 4.35 -15.70 -8.43
C GLY A 397 5.53 -14.73 -8.40
N GLU A 398 6.39 -14.76 -7.37
CA GLU A 398 7.64 -14.01 -7.38
C GLU A 398 8.43 -14.30 -8.65
N ALA A 399 8.86 -13.24 -9.35
CA ALA A 399 9.61 -13.33 -10.58
C ALA A 399 11.11 -13.49 -10.31
N ALA A 400 11.76 -14.37 -11.04
CA ALA A 400 13.21 -14.58 -10.93
C ALA A 400 14.04 -13.56 -11.73
N GLY A 401 13.41 -12.83 -12.67
CA GLY A 401 14.15 -12.06 -13.65
C GLY A 401 14.95 -12.94 -14.61
N ASN A 402 15.75 -12.32 -15.45
CA ASN A 402 16.58 -13.04 -16.42
C ASN A 402 17.87 -12.25 -16.71
N ILE A 403 18.99 -12.95 -16.80
CA ILE A 403 20.26 -12.37 -17.26
C ILE A 403 20.37 -12.68 -18.75
N GLY A 404 20.29 -11.67 -19.61
CA GLY A 404 20.38 -11.82 -21.05
C GLY A 404 21.78 -12.27 -21.48
N TRP A 405 21.90 -13.52 -21.98
CA TRP A 405 23.21 -14.11 -22.29
C TRP A 405 23.23 -14.95 -23.57
N ALA A 406 22.20 -14.84 -24.42
CA ALA A 406 22.03 -15.71 -25.60
C ALA A 406 23.07 -15.44 -26.71
N ASN A 407 23.59 -14.21 -26.81
CA ASN A 407 24.59 -13.81 -27.81
C ASN A 407 25.49 -12.70 -27.26
N GLU A 408 26.53 -12.34 -28.01
CA GLU A 408 27.49 -11.32 -27.59
C GLU A 408 26.86 -9.95 -27.37
N LEU A 409 25.86 -9.56 -28.18
CA LEU A 409 25.17 -8.30 -28.03
C LEU A 409 24.43 -8.24 -26.66
N GLN A 410 23.67 -9.29 -26.31
CA GLN A 410 23.03 -9.38 -24.99
C GLN A 410 24.02 -9.40 -23.85
N GLN A 411 25.15 -10.13 -23.99
CA GLN A 411 26.21 -10.11 -22.98
C GLN A 411 26.76 -8.71 -22.74
N LYS A 412 26.99 -7.94 -23.80
CA LYS A 412 27.53 -6.57 -23.71
C LYS A 412 26.50 -5.58 -23.16
N THR A 413 25.25 -5.70 -23.56
CA THR A 413 24.17 -4.82 -23.07
C THR A 413 23.80 -5.12 -21.62
N SER A 414 23.89 -6.39 -21.19
CA SER A 414 23.73 -6.78 -19.78
C SER A 414 24.74 -6.10 -18.84
N ALA A 415 25.94 -5.76 -19.32
CA ALA A 415 26.94 -5.07 -18.51
C ALA A 415 26.45 -3.69 -17.99
N PHE A 416 25.49 -3.07 -18.66
CA PHE A 416 24.89 -1.81 -18.24
C PHE A 416 23.37 -1.88 -18.01
N GLY A 417 22.84 -3.11 -17.77
CA GLY A 417 21.48 -3.37 -17.31
C GLY A 417 20.40 -3.30 -18.39
N GLN A 418 20.75 -3.50 -19.67
CA GLN A 418 19.82 -3.80 -20.74
C GLN A 418 19.92 -5.29 -21.11
N SER A 419 18.88 -5.86 -21.71
CA SER A 419 18.75 -7.32 -21.93
C SER A 419 18.75 -8.17 -20.63
N THR A 420 18.86 -7.55 -19.47
CA THR A 420 18.75 -8.19 -18.14
C THR A 420 17.52 -7.63 -17.44
N THR A 421 16.65 -8.51 -16.94
CA THR A 421 15.45 -8.09 -16.19
C THR A 421 15.56 -8.49 -14.73
N VAL A 422 15.14 -7.58 -13.85
CA VAL A 422 15.22 -7.73 -12.39
C VAL A 422 13.94 -7.26 -11.72
N THR A 423 13.71 -7.68 -10.46
CA THR A 423 12.71 -7.09 -9.58
C THR A 423 13.34 -6.03 -8.66
N PRO A 424 12.56 -5.07 -8.13
CA PRO A 424 13.06 -4.15 -7.11
C PRO A 424 13.60 -4.86 -5.86
N ALA A 425 13.00 -6.00 -5.47
CA ALA A 425 13.48 -6.82 -4.35
C ALA A 425 14.90 -7.36 -4.58
N GLN A 426 15.20 -7.83 -5.78
CA GLN A 426 16.54 -8.26 -6.15
C GLN A 426 17.54 -7.10 -6.08
N MET A 427 17.17 -5.91 -6.52
CA MET A 427 18.03 -4.73 -6.51
C MET A 427 18.39 -4.31 -5.08
N ILE A 428 17.42 -4.18 -4.17
CA ILE A 428 17.69 -3.80 -2.78
C ILE A 428 18.45 -4.90 -2.02
N GLN A 429 18.17 -6.18 -2.32
CA GLN A 429 18.93 -7.31 -1.79
C GLN A 429 20.41 -7.21 -2.17
N ALA A 430 20.69 -7.07 -3.47
CA ALA A 430 22.06 -6.98 -3.99
C ALA A 430 22.79 -5.73 -3.46
N GLN A 431 22.11 -4.58 -3.41
CA GLN A 431 22.67 -3.33 -2.89
C GLN A 431 23.09 -3.45 -1.42
N SER A 432 22.34 -4.20 -0.60
CA SER A 432 22.62 -4.38 0.82
C SER A 432 24.00 -4.99 1.11
N ALA A 433 24.60 -5.70 0.13
CA ALA A 433 25.93 -6.29 0.28
C ALA A 433 27.00 -5.25 0.61
N PHE A 434 26.89 -4.06 0.02
CA PHE A 434 27.89 -3.00 0.19
C PHE A 434 27.91 -2.45 1.62
N PHE A 435 26.79 -2.46 2.35
CA PHE A 435 26.68 -1.94 3.73
C PHE A 435 26.81 -2.99 4.83
N ASN A 436 27.00 -4.26 4.44
CA ASN A 436 27.10 -5.37 5.36
C ASN A 436 28.38 -6.18 5.13
N LYS A 437 29.51 -5.51 4.85
CA LYS A 437 30.83 -6.15 4.70
C LYS A 437 30.84 -7.24 3.61
N GLY A 438 30.12 -6.98 2.53
CA GLY A 438 29.94 -7.88 1.41
C GLY A 438 28.82 -8.91 1.57
N ASN A 439 28.08 -8.93 2.69
CA ASN A 439 26.97 -9.86 2.90
C ASN A 439 25.65 -9.26 2.45
N MET A 440 24.93 -9.92 1.55
CA MET A 440 23.59 -9.53 1.15
C MET A 440 22.56 -9.89 2.23
N LEU A 441 21.58 -9.02 2.41
CA LEU A 441 20.43 -9.25 3.30
C LEU A 441 19.21 -9.61 2.46
N LYS A 442 18.50 -10.66 2.87
CA LYS A 442 17.20 -11.00 2.32
C LYS A 442 16.18 -9.95 2.75
N PRO A 443 15.45 -9.28 1.83
CA PRO A 443 14.38 -8.37 2.19
C PRO A 443 13.21 -9.10 2.83
N TRP A 444 12.64 -8.55 3.91
CA TRP A 444 11.50 -9.14 4.60
C TRP A 444 10.60 -8.07 5.23
N PHE A 445 9.30 -8.39 5.43
CA PHE A 445 8.29 -7.41 5.83
C PHE A 445 7.33 -7.89 6.94
N VAL A 446 7.43 -9.14 7.41
CA VAL A 446 6.61 -9.67 8.51
C VAL A 446 7.48 -9.88 9.73
N SER A 447 7.17 -9.17 10.83
CA SER A 447 7.92 -9.26 12.07
C SER A 447 7.44 -10.41 12.96
N SER A 448 6.13 -10.63 13.10
CA SER A 448 5.58 -11.76 13.84
C SER A 448 4.14 -12.11 13.44
N ILE A 449 3.74 -13.32 13.80
CA ILE A 449 2.34 -13.77 13.75
C ILE A 449 2.02 -14.33 15.12
N ASP A 450 1.07 -13.69 15.82
CA ASP A 450 0.80 -13.94 17.22
C ASP A 450 -0.69 -14.18 17.48
N ASN A 451 -0.99 -15.22 18.28
CA ASN A 451 -2.36 -15.40 18.76
C ASN A 451 -2.64 -14.41 19.90
N PRO A 452 -3.60 -13.49 19.74
CA PRO A 452 -3.85 -12.44 20.73
C PRO A 452 -4.43 -12.97 22.07
N ILE A 453 -5.04 -14.15 22.05
CA ILE A 453 -5.68 -14.78 23.22
C ILE A 453 -4.68 -15.67 23.97
N THR A 454 -4.07 -16.63 23.25
CA THR A 454 -3.17 -17.61 23.87
C THR A 454 -1.74 -17.10 24.04
N LYS A 455 -1.41 -15.96 23.41
CA LYS A 455 -0.06 -15.38 23.35
C LYS A 455 0.97 -16.28 22.67
N LYS A 456 0.50 -17.28 21.91
CA LYS A 456 1.38 -18.16 21.15
C LYS A 456 1.91 -17.40 19.93
N ASN A 457 3.21 -17.40 19.75
CA ASN A 457 3.87 -16.93 18.54
C ASN A 457 3.99 -18.08 17.53
N TYR A 458 3.55 -17.87 16.30
CA TYR A 458 3.62 -18.84 15.21
C TYR A 458 4.74 -18.55 14.23
N TYR A 459 5.14 -17.29 14.13
CA TYR A 459 6.21 -16.84 13.26
C TYR A 459 6.93 -15.65 13.87
N SER A 460 8.25 -15.65 13.75
CA SER A 460 9.10 -14.48 14.09
C SER A 460 10.04 -14.22 12.94
N GLY A 461 9.90 -13.06 12.34
CA GLY A 461 10.80 -12.55 11.32
C GLY A 461 12.20 -12.32 11.90
N LYS A 462 13.20 -12.55 11.11
CA LYS A 462 14.60 -12.36 11.51
C LYS A 462 15.45 -11.94 10.32
N LYS A 463 16.54 -11.27 10.62
CA LYS A 463 17.59 -10.97 9.67
C LYS A 463 18.15 -12.27 9.08
N GLU A 464 18.15 -12.38 7.77
CA GLU A 464 18.76 -13.50 7.03
C GLU A 464 19.73 -12.97 5.98
N PHE A 465 20.86 -13.67 5.82
CA PHE A 465 21.80 -13.38 4.75
C PHE A 465 21.44 -14.19 3.49
N ALA A 466 21.42 -13.51 2.34
CA ALA A 466 21.16 -14.11 1.03
C ALA A 466 22.46 -14.57 0.31
N GLY A 467 23.62 -14.35 0.93
CA GLY A 467 24.92 -14.69 0.40
C GLY A 467 25.98 -13.62 0.67
N LYS A 468 27.21 -13.91 0.28
CA LYS A 468 28.35 -12.98 0.34
C LYS A 468 29.01 -12.88 -1.02
N PRO A 469 28.52 -12.03 -1.95
CA PRO A 469 29.06 -11.91 -3.29
C PRO A 469 30.49 -11.34 -3.30
N VAL A 470 30.84 -10.39 -2.43
CA VAL A 470 32.12 -9.69 -2.44
C VAL A 470 32.75 -9.62 -1.04
N THR A 471 34.02 -9.26 -0.98
CA THR A 471 34.74 -8.98 0.26
C THR A 471 34.35 -7.60 0.83
N GLU A 472 34.63 -7.34 2.11
CA GLU A 472 34.46 -6.03 2.75
C GLU A 472 35.29 -4.94 2.04
N GLU A 473 36.52 -5.27 1.63
CA GLU A 473 37.39 -4.34 0.89
C GLU A 473 36.75 -3.91 -0.45
N THR A 474 36.20 -4.87 -1.19
CA THR A 474 35.48 -4.58 -2.44
C THR A 474 34.23 -3.73 -2.20
N ALA A 475 33.45 -4.05 -1.17
CA ALA A 475 32.27 -3.28 -0.81
C ALA A 475 32.62 -1.80 -0.53
N ASN A 476 33.63 -1.54 0.28
CA ASN A 476 34.11 -0.19 0.59
C ASN A 476 34.57 0.59 -0.67
N LYS A 477 35.28 -0.08 -1.59
CA LYS A 477 35.69 0.55 -2.86
C LYS A 477 34.48 0.87 -3.77
N VAL A 478 33.44 0.05 -3.74
CA VAL A 478 32.20 0.35 -4.47
C VAL A 478 31.49 1.56 -3.87
N GLU A 479 31.41 1.66 -2.54
CA GLU A 479 30.86 2.83 -1.86
C GLU A 479 31.59 4.12 -2.24
N GLU A 480 32.94 4.08 -2.31
CA GLU A 480 33.75 5.23 -2.75
C GLU A 480 33.39 5.69 -4.17
N GLU A 481 33.14 4.77 -5.09
CA GLU A 481 32.76 5.11 -6.46
C GLU A 481 31.30 5.60 -6.53
N LEU A 482 30.36 5.04 -5.73
CA LEU A 482 28.98 5.50 -5.63
C LEU A 482 28.89 6.93 -5.05
N ASP A 483 29.74 7.25 -4.07
CA ASP A 483 29.88 8.60 -3.55
C ASP A 483 30.24 9.61 -4.65
N LYS A 484 31.22 9.27 -5.48
CA LYS A 484 31.63 10.12 -6.62
C LYS A 484 30.50 10.35 -7.62
N VAL A 485 29.63 9.35 -7.81
CA VAL A 485 28.46 9.47 -8.69
C VAL A 485 27.50 10.57 -8.19
N VAL A 486 27.33 10.74 -6.88
CA VAL A 486 26.41 11.75 -6.33
C VAL A 486 27.16 13.05 -6.01
N ASN A 487 28.35 12.98 -5.39
CA ASN A 487 28.96 14.12 -4.72
C ASN A 487 30.10 14.78 -5.50
N SER A 488 30.62 14.16 -6.59
CA SER A 488 31.61 14.80 -7.46
C SER A 488 31.03 16.05 -8.14
N LYS A 489 31.86 17.11 -8.30
CA LYS A 489 31.52 18.29 -9.11
C LYS A 489 31.30 17.97 -10.60
N LYS A 490 31.76 16.79 -11.06
CA LYS A 490 31.59 16.30 -12.44
C LYS A 490 30.36 15.38 -12.59
N SER A 491 29.59 15.20 -11.52
CA SER A 491 28.45 14.28 -11.49
C SER A 491 27.23 14.87 -12.25
N HIS A 492 26.46 13.95 -12.86
CA HIS A 492 25.13 14.24 -13.41
C HIS A 492 24.00 13.86 -12.41
N ALA A 493 24.35 13.36 -11.21
CA ALA A 493 23.39 12.94 -10.19
C ALA A 493 23.33 13.89 -8.99
N MET A 494 23.76 15.14 -9.15
CA MET A 494 23.76 16.14 -8.07
C MET A 494 22.36 16.47 -7.56
N ASN A 495 21.31 16.30 -8.38
CA ASN A 495 19.91 16.46 -8.04
C ASN A 495 19.41 15.43 -7.01
N TYR A 496 20.19 14.37 -6.70
CA TYR A 496 19.89 13.39 -5.66
C TYR A 496 20.54 13.70 -4.30
N ARG A 497 21.34 14.76 -4.20
CA ARG A 497 21.92 15.18 -2.93
C ARG A 497 20.86 15.59 -1.93
N VAL A 498 21.03 15.21 -0.68
CA VAL A 498 20.23 15.63 0.47
C VAL A 498 21.07 16.48 1.38
N LYS A 499 20.59 17.70 1.71
CA LYS A 499 21.37 18.67 2.50
C LYS A 499 21.72 18.10 3.88
N GLY A 500 23.00 18.08 4.21
CA GLY A 500 23.50 17.60 5.50
C GLY A 500 23.70 16.10 5.62
N TYR A 501 23.43 15.31 4.56
CA TYR A 501 23.65 13.86 4.56
C TYR A 501 24.54 13.43 3.38
N ASP A 502 25.47 12.52 3.65
CA ASP A 502 26.29 11.93 2.61
C ASP A 502 25.49 10.81 1.93
N ILE A 503 24.86 11.15 0.81
CA ILE A 503 24.14 10.21 -0.02
C ILE A 503 25.12 9.60 -1.03
N GLU A 504 25.07 8.30 -1.17
CA GLU A 504 25.75 7.59 -2.25
C GLU A 504 24.72 6.76 -3.04
N GLY A 505 24.99 6.54 -4.32
CA GLY A 505 24.03 5.81 -5.14
C GLY A 505 24.32 5.87 -6.63
N LYS A 506 23.40 5.28 -7.41
CA LYS A 506 23.49 5.17 -8.86
C LYS A 506 22.18 5.47 -9.54
N THR A 507 22.25 6.34 -10.56
CA THR A 507 21.15 6.61 -11.49
C THR A 507 20.99 5.47 -12.49
N GLY A 508 19.76 5.21 -12.91
CA GLY A 508 19.38 4.32 -13.98
C GLY A 508 18.57 5.03 -15.05
N THR A 509 18.87 4.70 -16.29
CA THR A 509 18.03 5.03 -17.44
C THR A 509 18.11 3.84 -18.39
N ALA A 510 16.97 3.27 -18.75
CA ALA A 510 16.84 2.17 -19.68
C ALA A 510 15.71 2.43 -20.64
N GLN A 511 15.81 1.95 -21.88
CA GLN A 511 14.67 1.92 -22.77
C GLN A 511 13.67 0.85 -22.27
N VAL A 512 12.39 1.12 -22.38
CA VAL A 512 11.35 0.17 -21.99
C VAL A 512 11.13 -0.83 -23.11
N ALA A 513 11.21 -2.12 -22.80
CA ALA A 513 10.95 -3.19 -23.75
C ALA A 513 9.48 -3.16 -24.22
N ASP A 514 9.26 -3.34 -25.54
CA ASP A 514 7.92 -3.43 -26.11
C ASP A 514 7.36 -4.85 -25.91
N SER A 515 6.28 -4.94 -25.16
CA SER A 515 5.61 -6.22 -24.88
C SER A 515 4.89 -6.82 -26.10
N ASN A 516 4.66 -6.03 -27.17
CA ASN A 516 3.80 -6.42 -28.29
C ASN A 516 4.56 -6.77 -29.57
N GLY A 517 5.85 -6.45 -29.71
CA GLY A 517 6.51 -6.59 -31.01
C GLY A 517 8.00 -6.91 -30.98
N GLY A 518 8.59 -7.07 -29.81
CA GLY A 518 10.05 -7.17 -29.65
C GLY A 518 10.79 -5.85 -29.88
N GLY A 519 11.94 -5.67 -29.23
CA GLY A 519 12.66 -4.41 -29.22
C GLY A 519 12.18 -3.48 -28.10
N TYR A 520 12.25 -2.17 -28.34
CA TYR A 520 11.93 -1.14 -27.36
C TYR A 520 10.76 -0.29 -27.80
N VAL A 521 9.97 0.22 -26.84
CA VAL A 521 8.88 1.16 -27.06
C VAL A 521 9.42 2.36 -27.82
N LYS A 522 8.68 2.77 -28.87
CA LYS A 522 8.96 3.98 -29.66
C LYS A 522 8.10 5.13 -29.18
N GLY A 523 8.61 6.33 -29.16
CA GLY A 523 7.87 7.52 -28.74
C GLY A 523 8.79 8.60 -28.19
N GLU A 524 8.20 9.65 -27.64
CA GLU A 524 8.94 10.81 -27.15
C GLU A 524 9.69 10.52 -25.86
N ASN A 525 9.16 9.63 -24.99
CA ASN A 525 9.82 9.26 -23.73
C ASN A 525 9.71 7.75 -23.43
N PRO A 526 10.43 6.88 -24.17
CA PRO A 526 10.36 5.44 -24.02
C PRO A 526 11.26 4.92 -22.90
N TYR A 527 11.46 5.66 -21.82
CA TYR A 527 12.46 5.35 -20.80
C TYR A 527 11.84 4.91 -19.47
N PHE A 528 12.55 3.99 -18.82
CA PHE A 528 12.48 3.75 -17.37
C PHE A 528 13.64 4.51 -16.72
N VAL A 529 13.34 5.38 -15.77
CA VAL A 529 14.31 6.14 -14.99
C VAL A 529 14.26 5.71 -13.54
N SER A 530 15.43 5.55 -12.91
CA SER A 530 15.51 5.04 -11.54
C SER A 530 16.73 5.60 -10.78
N PHE A 531 16.67 5.48 -9.46
CA PHE A 531 17.81 5.73 -8.58
C PHE A 531 17.76 4.79 -7.39
N ILE A 532 18.86 4.12 -7.14
CA ILE A 532 19.10 3.38 -5.90
C ILE A 532 20.18 4.08 -5.12
N GLY A 533 19.88 4.45 -3.87
CA GLY A 533 20.81 5.17 -3.03
C GLY A 533 20.62 4.84 -1.56
N ASP A 534 21.60 5.20 -0.77
CA ASP A 534 21.71 4.91 0.65
C ASP A 534 22.34 6.06 1.41
N ALA A 535 22.08 6.11 2.71
CA ALA A 535 22.60 7.11 3.62
C ALA A 535 22.48 6.66 5.08
N PRO A 536 23.30 7.26 5.98
CA PRO A 536 24.53 8.01 5.70
C PRO A 536 25.68 7.04 5.35
N LYS A 537 26.62 7.45 4.49
CA LYS A 537 27.72 6.67 3.96
C LYS A 537 28.45 5.78 4.98
N LYS A 538 28.92 6.34 6.08
CA LYS A 538 29.71 5.60 7.08
C LYS A 538 28.88 4.77 8.06
N LYS A 539 27.58 5.00 8.17
CA LYS A 539 26.63 4.31 9.06
C LYS A 539 25.28 4.19 8.37
N PRO A 540 25.17 3.49 7.25
CA PRO A 540 23.96 3.44 6.48
C PRO A 540 22.81 2.87 7.33
N LYS A 541 21.69 3.57 7.31
CA LYS A 541 20.45 3.18 7.99
C LYS A 541 19.42 2.67 6.99
N VAL A 542 19.34 3.30 5.83
CA VAL A 542 18.31 3.02 4.85
C VAL A 542 18.88 2.93 3.44
N ILE A 543 18.30 2.02 2.66
CA ILE A 543 18.42 1.97 1.21
C ILE A 543 17.07 2.43 0.67
N VAL A 544 17.07 3.39 -0.24
CA VAL A 544 15.88 3.83 -0.98
C VAL A 544 16.07 3.51 -2.44
N TYR A 545 15.13 2.79 -3.03
CA TYR A 545 15.09 2.53 -4.46
C TYR A 545 13.77 3.03 -5.03
N ALA A 546 13.84 3.92 -6.02
CA ALA A 546 12.68 4.43 -6.74
C ALA A 546 12.88 4.24 -8.24
N GLY A 547 11.78 3.99 -8.95
CA GLY A 547 11.77 3.81 -10.39
C GLY A 547 10.46 4.27 -11.02
N MET A 548 10.55 4.89 -12.20
CA MET A 548 9.42 5.45 -12.95
C MET A 548 9.56 5.09 -14.42
N SER A 549 8.46 4.66 -15.07
CA SER A 549 8.45 4.35 -16.49
C SER A 549 7.45 5.23 -17.25
N LEU A 550 7.82 5.59 -18.49
CA LEU A 550 6.93 6.18 -19.48
C LEU A 550 6.13 7.37 -18.93
N ALA A 551 6.84 8.45 -18.51
CA ALA A 551 6.22 9.71 -18.15
C ALA A 551 5.39 10.26 -19.33
N GLN A 552 4.16 10.70 -19.06
CA GLN A 552 3.21 11.19 -20.06
C GLN A 552 3.02 12.71 -20.01
N LYS A 553 3.58 13.35 -18.99
CA LYS A 553 3.62 14.81 -18.81
C LYS A 553 5.03 15.22 -18.44
N ASN A 554 5.43 16.45 -18.81
CA ASN A 554 6.71 17.03 -18.47
C ASN A 554 7.89 16.06 -18.71
N ASP A 555 7.84 15.35 -19.82
CA ASP A 555 8.72 14.22 -20.16
C ASP A 555 10.20 14.60 -20.17
N GLN A 556 10.55 15.81 -20.66
CA GLN A 556 11.91 16.34 -20.63
C GLN A 556 12.40 16.51 -19.17
N GLU A 557 11.60 17.13 -18.30
CA GLU A 557 11.93 17.26 -16.88
C GLU A 557 12.02 15.88 -16.22
N ALA A 558 11.09 14.96 -16.54
CA ALA A 558 11.08 13.60 -16.04
C ALA A 558 12.37 12.84 -16.40
N TYR A 559 12.89 13.03 -17.60
CA TYR A 559 14.15 12.46 -18.04
C TYR A 559 15.36 13.07 -17.32
N GLU A 560 15.41 14.41 -17.22
CA GLU A 560 16.52 15.14 -16.59
C GLU A 560 16.58 14.97 -15.07
N MET A 561 15.43 15.09 -14.42
CA MET A 561 15.33 14.98 -12.97
C MET A 561 15.22 13.54 -12.47
N GLY A 562 14.81 12.62 -13.35
CA GLY A 562 14.56 11.24 -13.01
C GLY A 562 13.57 11.12 -11.84
N VAL A 563 13.89 10.27 -10.88
CA VAL A 563 13.07 10.07 -9.67
C VAL A 563 13.57 10.90 -8.47
N SER A 564 14.38 11.93 -8.70
CA SER A 564 14.96 12.73 -7.60
C SER A 564 13.88 13.46 -6.78
N LYS A 565 12.77 13.85 -7.41
CA LYS A 565 11.61 14.48 -6.75
C LYS A 565 10.89 13.54 -5.78
N ALA A 566 11.01 12.21 -5.97
CA ALA A 566 10.54 11.23 -4.99
C ALA A 566 11.64 10.83 -4.02
N PHE A 567 12.84 10.52 -4.52
CA PHE A 567 13.94 10.01 -3.71
C PHE A 567 14.33 10.97 -2.58
N LYS A 568 14.52 12.26 -2.89
CA LYS A 568 14.99 13.23 -1.90
C LYS A 568 14.05 13.38 -0.71
N PRO A 569 12.75 13.70 -0.88
CA PRO A 569 11.85 13.83 0.27
C PRO A 569 11.70 12.52 1.04
N ILE A 570 11.65 11.36 0.37
CA ILE A 570 11.62 10.05 1.05
C ILE A 570 12.85 9.88 1.92
N MET A 571 14.06 10.06 1.36
CA MET A 571 15.32 9.87 2.08
C MET A 571 15.46 10.88 3.24
N GLU A 572 15.26 12.15 2.95
CA GLU A 572 15.42 13.23 3.93
C GLU A 572 14.47 13.08 5.12
N ASN A 573 13.18 12.89 4.83
CA ASN A 573 12.17 12.73 5.89
C ASN A 573 12.38 11.44 6.68
N THR A 574 12.79 10.37 6.03
CA THR A 574 13.13 9.11 6.71
C THR A 574 14.32 9.28 7.64
N LEU A 575 15.40 9.94 7.20
CA LEU A 575 16.58 10.15 8.02
C LEU A 575 16.28 11.08 9.22
N LYS A 576 15.51 12.15 9.01
CA LYS A 576 15.03 13.03 10.08
C LYS A 576 14.16 12.28 11.09
N TYR A 577 13.20 11.51 10.60
CA TYR A 577 12.30 10.70 11.45
C TYR A 577 13.07 9.66 12.27
N LEU A 578 14.03 8.96 11.67
CA LEU A 578 14.89 7.99 12.34
C LEU A 578 15.92 8.67 13.27
N ASN A 579 15.90 10.00 13.37
CA ASN A 579 16.85 10.80 14.13
C ASN A 579 18.32 10.47 13.79
N VAL A 580 18.59 10.26 12.50
CA VAL A 580 19.95 10.06 12.01
C VAL A 580 20.63 11.41 11.96
N GLY A 581 21.68 11.62 12.78
CA GLY A 581 22.44 12.87 12.80
C GLY A 581 23.01 13.21 11.42
N LYS A 582 23.11 14.52 11.12
CA LYS A 582 23.77 15.01 9.89
C LYS A 582 25.23 14.49 9.84
N SER A 583 25.80 14.45 8.66
CA SER A 583 27.15 13.87 8.43
C SER A 583 28.27 14.50 9.29
N SER A 584 28.06 15.70 9.80
CA SER A 584 28.95 16.39 10.73
C SER A 584 28.85 15.88 12.18
N ASP A 585 27.81 15.13 12.54
CA ASP A 585 27.56 14.70 13.91
C ASP A 585 28.10 13.28 14.16
N THR A 586 29.07 13.14 15.07
CA THR A 586 29.78 11.86 15.33
C THR A 586 29.09 10.95 16.35
N SER A 587 27.91 11.27 16.87
CA SER A 587 27.24 10.48 17.92
C SER A 587 25.75 10.25 17.69
N SER A 588 25.34 9.04 17.33
CA SER A 588 24.03 8.52 17.73
C SER A 588 23.99 6.99 17.72
N LYS A 589 23.88 6.40 18.90
CA LYS A 589 23.29 5.07 19.08
C LYS A 589 21.77 5.25 19.01
N THR A 590 21.11 4.51 18.14
CA THR A 590 19.64 4.47 18.11
C THR A 590 19.18 3.44 19.13
N ASP A 591 18.99 3.86 20.38
CA ASP A 591 18.32 3.04 21.39
C ASP A 591 16.83 3.39 21.34
N TYR A 592 15.96 2.39 21.24
CA TYR A 592 14.52 2.60 21.33
C TYR A 592 14.12 3.04 22.73
N SER A 593 13.26 4.03 22.83
CA SER A 593 12.65 4.48 24.07
C SER A 593 11.37 3.69 24.35
N LYS A 594 11.14 3.36 25.63
CA LYS A 594 9.92 2.65 26.03
C LYS A 594 8.91 3.65 26.56
N VAL A 595 7.71 3.68 25.99
CA VAL A 595 6.64 4.60 26.40
C VAL A 595 6.20 4.28 27.84
N PRO A 596 6.26 5.25 28.76
CA PRO A 596 5.80 5.03 30.15
C PRO A 596 4.27 4.97 30.23
N ASN A 597 3.74 4.44 31.33
CA ASN A 597 2.32 4.59 31.64
C ASN A 597 2.13 5.87 32.46
N VAL A 598 1.44 6.84 31.88
CA VAL A 598 1.20 8.14 32.53
C VAL A 598 -0.30 8.43 32.70
N GLN A 599 -1.16 7.46 32.40
CA GLN A 599 -2.60 7.61 32.57
C GLN A 599 -2.96 7.74 34.06
N GLY A 600 -3.66 8.78 34.45
CA GLY A 600 -4.00 9.12 35.83
C GLY A 600 -2.97 9.98 36.55
N ASP A 601 -1.77 10.20 35.98
CA ASP A 601 -0.75 11.08 36.56
C ASP A 601 -1.13 12.56 36.37
N GLU A 602 -0.61 13.41 37.24
CA GLU A 602 -0.64 14.86 37.03
C GLU A 602 0.16 15.24 35.78
N VAL A 603 -0.27 16.29 35.07
CA VAL A 603 0.30 16.71 33.78
C VAL A 603 1.82 16.85 33.86
N GLN A 604 2.33 17.60 34.80
CA GLN A 604 3.79 17.84 34.91
C GLN A 604 4.56 16.54 35.16
N LYS A 605 4.09 15.70 36.05
CA LYS A 605 4.70 14.38 36.33
C LYS A 605 4.69 13.49 35.10
N ALA A 606 3.61 13.51 34.30
CA ALA A 606 3.48 12.75 33.08
C ALA A 606 4.47 13.23 32.02
N GLU A 607 4.59 14.54 31.83
CA GLU A 607 5.56 15.15 30.91
C GLU A 607 6.99 14.81 31.32
N ASP A 608 7.34 14.91 32.59
CA ASP A 608 8.66 14.56 33.10
C ASP A 608 8.97 13.07 32.88
N SER A 609 7.97 12.19 33.08
CA SER A 609 8.11 10.73 32.86
C SER A 609 8.33 10.39 31.39
N VAL A 610 7.67 11.09 30.46
CA VAL A 610 7.83 10.94 29.02
C VAL A 610 9.20 11.48 28.58
N ASN A 611 9.58 12.67 29.05
CA ASN A 611 10.88 13.30 28.77
C ASN A 611 12.05 12.44 29.27
N ALA A 612 11.91 11.81 30.44
CA ALA A 612 12.93 10.90 31.01
C ALA A 612 13.23 9.68 30.12
N GLN A 613 12.30 9.32 29.25
CA GLN A 613 12.49 8.27 28.25
C GLN A 613 12.99 8.82 26.89
N SER A 614 13.49 10.04 26.84
CA SER A 614 13.89 10.72 25.59
C SER A 614 12.75 10.79 24.55
N LEU A 615 11.50 10.93 25.01
CA LEU A 615 10.32 11.09 24.18
C LEU A 615 9.81 12.55 24.29
N LYS A 616 9.00 13.00 23.32
CA LYS A 616 8.46 14.36 23.31
C LYS A 616 6.98 14.36 23.73
N PRO A 617 6.63 14.83 24.94
CA PRO A 617 5.25 14.94 25.36
C PRO A 617 4.55 16.09 24.64
N ILE A 618 3.30 15.87 24.23
CA ILE A 618 2.41 16.89 23.65
C ILE A 618 1.11 16.87 24.43
N THR A 619 0.95 17.86 25.30
CA THR A 619 -0.26 17.96 26.16
C THR A 619 -1.42 18.59 25.40
N ILE A 620 -2.59 17.94 25.46
CA ILE A 620 -3.83 18.32 24.78
C ILE A 620 -4.91 18.50 25.84
N GLY A 621 -5.34 19.73 26.04
CA GLY A 621 -6.36 20.11 27.04
C GLY A 621 -5.77 20.88 28.22
N ASN A 622 -6.68 21.44 29.03
CA ASN A 622 -6.36 22.33 30.18
C ASN A 622 -6.64 21.66 31.53
N GLY A 623 -6.83 20.35 31.57
CA GLY A 623 -7.09 19.58 32.79
C GLY A 623 -5.82 19.39 33.65
N LYS A 624 -6.00 18.77 34.81
CA LYS A 624 -4.90 18.55 35.78
C LYS A 624 -4.31 17.16 35.71
N GLN A 625 -5.02 16.18 35.19
CA GLN A 625 -4.59 14.77 35.11
C GLN A 625 -4.65 14.23 33.67
N ILE A 626 -3.81 13.27 33.34
CA ILE A 626 -3.81 12.61 32.04
C ILE A 626 -4.93 11.58 31.99
N LYS A 627 -5.92 11.81 31.13
CA LYS A 627 -7.01 10.90 30.86
C LYS A 627 -6.62 9.77 29.93
N GLN A 628 -5.84 10.09 28.88
CA GLN A 628 -5.47 9.13 27.84
C GLN A 628 -4.14 9.55 27.19
N GLN A 629 -3.37 8.58 26.69
CA GLN A 629 -2.15 8.79 25.90
C GLN A 629 -2.27 8.15 24.51
N SER A 630 -1.66 8.75 23.48
CA SER A 630 -1.77 8.32 22.09
C SER A 630 -1.04 6.99 21.81
N VAL A 631 0.05 6.73 22.52
CA VAL A 631 0.84 5.51 22.35
C VAL A 631 0.73 4.65 23.60
N LYS A 632 0.43 3.36 23.42
CA LYS A 632 0.25 2.41 24.53
C LYS A 632 1.53 2.28 25.36
N SER A 633 1.37 2.25 26.68
CA SER A 633 2.47 2.00 27.63
C SER A 633 3.22 0.72 27.29
N GLY A 634 4.54 0.76 27.39
CA GLY A 634 5.42 -0.35 27.11
C GLY A 634 5.83 -0.50 25.64
N THR A 635 5.19 0.24 24.71
CA THR A 635 5.58 0.26 23.30
C THR A 635 7.00 0.82 23.14
N LYS A 636 7.82 0.17 22.31
CA LYS A 636 9.15 0.67 21.93
C LYS A 636 8.99 1.59 20.73
N VAL A 637 9.38 2.85 20.88
CA VAL A 637 9.36 3.88 19.84
C VAL A 637 10.74 4.51 19.71
N LEU A 638 10.97 5.23 18.64
CA LEU A 638 12.22 5.95 18.44
C LEU A 638 12.37 7.08 19.47
N PRO A 639 13.59 7.41 19.90
CA PRO A 639 13.83 8.62 20.70
C PRO A 639 13.24 9.84 19.99
N HIS A 640 12.75 10.79 20.79
CA HIS A 640 12.08 12.03 20.34
C HIS A 640 10.72 11.82 19.64
N SER A 641 10.20 10.58 19.58
CA SER A 641 8.81 10.34 19.14
C SER A 641 7.83 11.13 20.00
N LYS A 642 6.82 11.73 19.37
CA LYS A 642 5.76 12.46 20.05
C LYS A 642 4.82 11.49 20.77
N VAL A 643 4.52 11.77 22.03
CA VAL A 643 3.51 11.09 22.83
C VAL A 643 2.48 12.11 23.25
N MET A 644 1.30 12.07 22.63
CA MET A 644 0.22 12.98 22.96
C MET A 644 -0.47 12.54 24.24
N LEU A 645 -0.69 13.50 25.13
CA LEU A 645 -1.24 13.34 26.47
C LEU A 645 -2.55 14.13 26.56
N MET A 646 -3.69 13.46 26.47
CA MET A 646 -4.99 14.11 26.60
C MET A 646 -5.35 14.24 28.08
N THR A 647 -5.67 15.47 28.51
CA THR A 647 -6.05 15.75 29.90
C THR A 647 -7.55 15.50 30.16
N ASP A 648 -7.94 15.57 31.42
CA ASP A 648 -9.34 15.45 31.89
C ASP A 648 -10.16 16.75 31.73
N GLY A 649 -9.54 17.85 31.25
CA GLY A 649 -10.18 19.15 31.02
C GLY A 649 -10.73 19.34 29.61
N GLU A 650 -11.02 20.62 29.26
CA GLU A 650 -11.40 20.98 27.89
C GLU A 650 -10.21 20.79 26.95
N LEU A 651 -10.49 20.29 25.74
CA LEU A 651 -9.44 20.10 24.75
C LEU A 651 -8.91 21.44 24.24
N THR A 652 -7.60 21.56 24.14
CA THR A 652 -6.92 22.75 23.58
C THR A 652 -6.13 22.35 22.35
N MET A 653 -6.07 23.25 21.37
CA MET A 653 -5.30 23.07 20.16
C MET A 653 -3.81 23.06 20.47
N PRO A 654 -3.06 21.98 20.12
CA PRO A 654 -1.61 21.99 20.23
C PRO A 654 -0.97 22.83 19.11
N ASP A 655 0.31 23.12 19.23
CA ASP A 655 1.11 23.58 18.12
C ASP A 655 1.47 22.39 17.24
N MET A 656 0.89 22.36 16.04
CA MET A 656 1.11 21.27 15.09
C MET A 656 2.23 21.55 14.08
N THR A 657 2.89 22.73 14.15
CA THR A 657 3.99 23.06 13.24
C THR A 657 5.07 21.98 13.26
N GLY A 658 5.47 21.51 12.08
CA GLY A 658 6.43 20.41 11.92
C GLY A 658 5.88 19.00 12.25
N TRP A 659 4.56 18.87 12.45
CA TRP A 659 3.94 17.53 12.59
C TRP A 659 3.85 16.84 11.25
N THR A 660 4.00 15.53 11.25
CA THR A 660 3.70 14.69 10.11
C THR A 660 2.18 14.51 9.96
N LYS A 661 1.73 14.13 8.80
CA LYS A 661 0.32 13.74 8.59
C LYS A 661 -0.14 12.65 9.55
N GLU A 662 0.79 11.75 9.90
CA GLU A 662 0.56 10.68 10.87
C GLU A 662 0.32 11.24 12.29
N ASP A 663 1.07 12.25 12.71
CA ASP A 663 0.83 12.93 14.00
C ASP A 663 -0.57 13.57 14.02
N VAL A 664 -1.01 14.15 12.89
CA VAL A 664 -2.35 14.74 12.75
C VAL A 664 -3.44 13.65 12.88
N LEU A 665 -3.25 12.50 12.24
CA LEU A 665 -4.17 11.36 12.38
C LEU A 665 -4.20 10.79 13.81
N ALA A 666 -3.04 10.71 14.47
CA ALA A 666 -2.96 10.28 15.86
C ALA A 666 -3.69 11.25 16.82
N PHE A 667 -3.62 12.56 16.53
CA PHE A 667 -4.41 13.57 17.24
C PHE A 667 -5.92 13.39 17.03
N GLU A 668 -6.36 13.14 15.78
CA GLU A 668 -7.77 12.84 15.47
C GLU A 668 -8.25 11.60 16.22
N ASP A 669 -7.43 10.55 16.23
CA ASP A 669 -7.76 9.31 16.93
C ASP A 669 -7.87 9.48 18.44
N LEU A 670 -6.98 10.25 19.03
CA LEU A 670 -7.00 10.51 20.48
C LEU A 670 -8.16 11.39 20.90
N THR A 671 -8.42 12.48 20.15
CA THR A 671 -9.39 13.51 20.51
C THR A 671 -10.79 13.28 19.94
N LYS A 672 -10.91 12.46 18.89
CA LYS A 672 -12.10 12.25 18.06
C LYS A 672 -12.57 13.52 17.33
N ILE A 673 -11.70 14.51 17.18
CA ILE A 673 -11.92 15.72 16.40
C ILE A 673 -11.34 15.50 15.01
N LYS A 674 -12.13 15.72 13.95
CA LYS A 674 -11.69 15.58 12.57
C LYS A 674 -11.08 16.86 12.04
N LEU A 675 -9.92 16.74 11.38
CA LEU A 675 -9.21 17.83 10.74
C LEU A 675 -9.27 17.68 9.20
N SER A 676 -9.28 18.80 8.51
CA SER A 676 -9.12 18.84 7.05
C SER A 676 -7.66 19.15 6.72
N THR A 677 -6.95 18.21 6.12
CA THR A 677 -5.55 18.40 5.72
C THR A 677 -5.46 18.82 4.26
N LYS A 678 -4.62 19.83 3.95
CA LYS A 678 -4.31 20.30 2.60
C LYS A 678 -2.80 20.23 2.37
N GLY A 679 -2.37 19.66 1.26
CA GLY A 679 -0.95 19.50 0.91
C GLY A 679 -0.31 18.27 1.52
N ASN A 680 0.99 18.13 1.35
CA ASN A 680 1.81 16.98 1.75
C ASN A 680 3.07 17.42 2.47
N GLY A 681 3.66 16.54 3.30
CA GLY A 681 4.87 16.81 4.06
C GLY A 681 4.60 17.12 5.54
N PHE A 682 5.15 18.20 6.04
CA PHE A 682 5.00 18.64 7.43
C PHE A 682 3.99 19.77 7.56
N VAL A 683 3.31 19.83 8.69
CA VAL A 683 2.37 20.92 9.00
C VAL A 683 3.12 22.25 9.05
N THR A 684 2.71 23.19 8.22
CA THR A 684 3.25 24.55 8.15
C THR A 684 2.29 25.60 8.72
N ASN A 685 0.97 25.29 8.71
CA ASN A 685 -0.03 26.21 9.23
C ASN A 685 -1.27 25.43 9.75
N GLN A 686 -1.95 26.02 10.73
CA GLN A 686 -3.20 25.52 11.31
C GLN A 686 -4.21 26.63 11.48
N SER A 687 -5.49 26.37 11.20
CA SER A 687 -6.56 27.39 11.21
C SER A 687 -6.96 27.85 12.61
N ILE A 688 -6.67 27.07 13.64
CA ILE A 688 -6.93 27.39 15.06
C ILE A 688 -5.58 27.49 15.78
N SER A 689 -5.33 28.61 16.45
CA SER A 689 -4.06 28.84 17.12
C SER A 689 -3.86 27.97 18.36
N LYS A 690 -2.60 27.67 18.69
CA LYS A 690 -2.19 26.95 19.90
C LYS A 690 -2.86 27.50 21.13
N GLY A 691 -3.34 26.61 22.02
CA GLY A 691 -3.97 26.95 23.31
C GLY A 691 -5.45 27.32 23.25
N GLN A 692 -6.01 27.50 22.05
CA GLN A 692 -7.45 27.75 21.93
C GLN A 692 -8.25 26.49 22.24
N ILE A 693 -9.41 26.64 22.92
CA ILE A 693 -10.31 25.52 23.18
C ILE A 693 -10.94 25.06 21.87
N ILE A 694 -10.93 23.74 21.64
CA ILE A 694 -11.49 23.10 20.45
C ILE A 694 -12.62 22.14 20.82
N LYS A 695 -13.62 22.04 19.93
CA LYS A 695 -14.83 21.20 20.11
C LYS A 695 -15.10 20.36 18.87
N ASN A 696 -15.82 19.25 19.02
CA ASN A 696 -16.16 18.34 17.91
C ASN A 696 -16.89 18.99 16.72
N LYS A 697 -17.36 20.23 16.85
CA LYS A 697 -18.05 20.96 15.79
C LYS A 697 -17.14 21.91 15.01
N ASP A 698 -15.93 22.11 15.47
CA ASP A 698 -15.00 23.05 14.86
C ASP A 698 -14.44 22.47 13.56
N LYS A 699 -14.42 23.29 12.51
CA LYS A 699 -13.77 22.97 11.26
C LYS A 699 -12.31 23.40 11.36
N ILE A 700 -11.43 22.44 11.58
CA ILE A 700 -10.00 22.70 11.72
C ILE A 700 -9.32 22.30 10.40
N GLU A 701 -8.65 23.28 9.78
CA GLU A 701 -7.84 23.05 8.59
C GLU A 701 -6.37 23.09 8.98
N VAL A 702 -5.59 22.19 8.38
CA VAL A 702 -4.14 22.07 8.58
C VAL A 702 -3.50 22.02 7.20
N SER A 703 -2.56 22.94 6.95
CA SER A 703 -1.79 22.98 5.71
C SER A 703 -0.43 22.30 5.90
N LEU A 704 -0.07 21.44 4.95
CA LEU A 704 1.20 20.73 4.94
C LEU A 704 2.04 21.17 3.74
N SER A 705 3.37 21.26 3.93
CA SER A 705 4.34 21.53 2.86
C SER A 705 5.56 20.64 3.03
N ALA A 706 6.24 20.34 1.91
CA ALA A 706 7.52 19.65 1.91
C ALA A 706 8.70 20.56 2.30
N GLU A 707 8.47 21.88 2.40
CA GLU A 707 9.49 22.85 2.82
C GLU A 707 9.53 22.95 4.34
N ASP A 708 10.74 22.81 4.89
CA ASP A 708 11.03 23.04 6.31
C ASP A 708 10.92 24.54 6.62
N THR A 709 10.08 24.93 7.57
CA THR A 709 9.93 26.33 7.99
C THR A 709 11.00 26.78 8.99
N ASP A 710 12.03 25.99 9.24
CA ASP A 710 13.19 26.39 10.03
C ASP A 710 14.19 27.19 9.17
N ASP A 711 13.76 28.35 8.69
CA ASP A 711 14.68 29.44 8.35
C ASP A 711 15.03 30.15 9.65
N ASP A 712 16.07 29.65 10.32
CA ASP A 712 16.86 30.45 11.24
C ASP A 712 17.45 31.61 10.42
N GLN A 713 16.80 32.76 10.50
CA GLN A 713 17.41 34.04 10.15
C GLN A 713 18.63 34.23 11.05
N GLU A 714 19.77 33.73 10.64
CA GLU A 714 21.05 34.32 11.08
C GLU A 714 21.07 35.76 10.59
N LYS A 715 20.69 36.66 11.47
CA LYS A 715 21.06 38.08 11.37
C LYS A 715 22.56 38.15 11.39
N THR A 716 23.17 38.24 10.24
CA THR A 716 24.53 38.80 10.14
C THR A 716 24.38 40.28 10.35
N ASP A 717 24.77 40.75 11.55
CA ASP A 717 25.17 42.11 11.81
C ASP A 717 26.41 42.39 10.93
N GLU A 718 26.23 42.99 9.78
CA GLU A 718 27.28 43.71 9.07
C GLU A 718 27.12 45.21 9.33
N ASP A 719 28.14 45.65 10.01
CA ASP A 719 28.47 46.97 10.45
C ASP A 719 28.37 48.04 9.36
N SER A 720 27.73 49.14 9.75
CA SER A 720 27.61 50.37 8.98
C SER A 720 28.95 51.08 8.82
N SER A 721 29.35 51.41 7.60
CA SER A 721 30.16 52.62 7.39
C SER A 721 29.81 53.28 6.04
N ASP A 722 29.43 54.52 6.19
CA ASP A 722 29.20 55.61 5.24
C ASP A 722 29.99 55.56 3.92
N ASN A 723 29.33 55.85 2.82
CA ASN A 723 29.74 57.06 2.07
C ASN A 723 28.66 57.54 1.08
N LYS A 724 28.28 58.81 1.26
CA LYS A 724 27.53 59.66 0.31
C LYS A 724 28.33 59.95 -0.94
N SER A 725 27.72 59.99 -2.14
CA SER A 725 27.61 61.22 -2.97
C SER A 725 27.03 60.99 -4.36
N LYS A 726 26.03 61.85 -4.63
CA LYS A 726 25.67 62.55 -5.89
C LYS A 726 25.23 61.74 -7.12
N LYS A 727 23.93 61.85 -7.45
CA LYS A 727 23.30 62.74 -8.45
C LYS A 727 24.11 62.97 -9.73
N ASP A 728 23.56 62.56 -10.87
CA ASP A 728 22.97 63.49 -11.82
C ASP A 728 22.16 62.81 -12.93
N LYS A 729 21.21 63.58 -13.37
CA LYS A 729 20.19 63.41 -14.42
C LYS A 729 20.75 63.44 -15.86
N ALA A 730 19.99 62.86 -16.75
CA ALA A 730 19.42 63.47 -18.00
C ALA A 730 19.11 62.30 -18.95
N ASP A 731 17.93 62.05 -19.37
CA ASP A 731 16.94 62.66 -20.26
C ASP A 731 17.17 62.36 -21.74
N GLU A 732 16.06 61.96 -22.32
CA GLU A 732 15.63 62.14 -23.74
C GLU A 732 16.28 61.26 -24.81
N ASP A 733 15.64 60.81 -25.84
CA ASP A 733 14.25 60.80 -26.34
C ASP A 733 14.27 60.12 -27.73
N HIS A 734 13.07 59.76 -28.22
CA HIS A 734 12.70 59.54 -29.61
C HIS A 734 13.24 58.29 -30.36
N SER A 735 12.53 57.63 -31.14
CA SER A 735 11.16 57.67 -31.72
C SER A 735 11.01 56.55 -32.75
N ASN A 736 9.82 56.02 -32.79
CA ASN A 736 9.00 55.68 -33.94
C ASN A 736 9.61 55.18 -35.27
N THR A 737 9.10 54.08 -35.76
CA THR A 737 8.08 53.99 -36.85
C THR A 737 7.92 52.53 -37.32
N SER A 738 6.80 51.90 -37.12
CA SER A 738 5.64 51.62 -38.01
C SER A 738 5.93 51.19 -39.45
N SER A 739 5.39 50.04 -39.81
CA SER A 739 4.44 49.75 -40.93
C SER A 739 4.45 48.24 -41.19
N SER A 740 3.38 47.49 -40.98
CA SER A 740 2.14 47.28 -41.74
C SER A 740 2.34 46.88 -43.22
N THR A 741 1.86 45.71 -43.53
CA THR A 741 0.92 45.34 -44.64
C THR A 741 0.93 43.80 -44.72
N LYS A 742 -0.14 43.12 -44.47
CA LYS A 742 -1.41 42.77 -45.14
C LYS A 742 -1.26 41.99 -46.45
N ASN A 743 -1.99 40.85 -46.41
CA ASN A 743 -2.79 40.19 -47.47
C ASN A 743 -2.02 39.44 -48.56
N ASP A 744 -2.44 38.32 -49.09
CA ASP A 744 -3.80 37.81 -49.37
C ASP A 744 -3.75 36.32 -49.74
N LYS A 745 -4.87 35.65 -49.49
CA LYS A 745 -5.58 34.54 -50.08
C LYS A 745 -5.18 33.95 -51.44
N SER A 746 -5.35 32.65 -51.56
CA SER A 746 -6.28 31.89 -52.45
C SER A 746 -5.94 30.40 -52.39
N ASN A 747 -6.85 29.51 -52.00
CA ASN A 747 -7.95 28.86 -52.69
C ASN A 747 -7.60 28.10 -53.96
N ALA A 748 -7.80 26.80 -53.95
CA ALA A 748 -8.67 25.96 -54.81
C ALA A 748 -8.20 24.50 -54.74
N ASP A 749 -9.02 23.59 -54.23
CA ASP A 749 -10.05 22.76 -54.87
C ASP A 749 -9.55 21.80 -55.96
N SER A 750 -9.78 20.54 -55.71
CA SER A 750 -10.59 19.54 -56.44
C SER A 750 -10.10 18.14 -56.11
N LYS A 751 -10.89 17.31 -55.51
CA LYS A 751 -11.99 16.43 -55.98
C LYS A 751 -11.55 15.26 -56.85
N ASN A 752 -12.05 14.11 -56.36
CA ASN A 752 -12.59 12.93 -57.05
C ASN A 752 -11.55 11.91 -57.57
N ASP A 753 -11.81 10.67 -57.67
CA ASP A 753 -12.95 9.75 -57.37
C ASP A 753 -12.41 8.30 -57.37
N SER A 754 -13.13 7.49 -56.60
CA SER A 754 -13.73 6.19 -56.92
C SER A 754 -12.91 5.01 -57.42
N ASP A 755 -13.28 3.96 -56.78
CA ASP A 755 -13.79 2.65 -57.16
C ASP A 755 -12.75 1.52 -57.15
N ASP A 756 -13.06 0.54 -56.47
CA ASP A 756 -14.04 -0.57 -56.40
C ASP A 756 -13.38 -1.92 -56.66
N SER A 757 -13.93 -2.86 -55.98
CA SER A 757 -14.10 -4.27 -56.29
C SER A 757 -13.06 -5.27 -55.76
N THR A 758 -13.50 -5.95 -54.77
CA THR A 758 -14.10 -7.30 -54.75
C THR A 758 -13.15 -8.52 -54.75
N ASN A 759 -13.44 -9.28 -53.79
CA ASN A 759 -13.72 -10.72 -53.79
C ASN A 759 -12.60 -11.75 -53.54
N GLU A 760 -12.93 -12.41 -52.52
CA GLU A 760 -13.24 -13.88 -52.34
C GLU A 760 -12.03 -14.81 -52.12
N THR A 761 -12.12 -15.46 -51.10
CA THR A 761 -12.58 -16.74 -50.59
C THR A 761 -11.53 -17.81 -50.36
N SER A 762 -11.82 -18.49 -49.28
CA SER A 762 -11.54 -19.90 -48.98
C SER A 762 -10.08 -20.25 -48.64
N GLY A 763 -9.80 -20.98 -47.67
CA GLY A 763 -10.50 -21.95 -46.82
C GLY A 763 -9.50 -22.96 -46.33
N SER A 764 -9.84 -23.48 -45.17
CA SER A 764 -9.53 -24.82 -44.66
C SER A 764 -8.09 -25.17 -44.25
N GLU A 765 -8.04 -25.45 -43.01
CA GLU A 765 -7.93 -26.73 -42.32
C GLU A 765 -6.54 -27.29 -42.04
N ARG A 766 -6.36 -27.44 -40.76
CA ARG A 766 -5.95 -28.63 -39.97
C ARG A 766 -4.50 -29.02 -39.81
N ASN A 767 -4.29 -29.14 -38.53
CA ASN A 767 -3.52 -30.19 -37.82
C ASN A 767 -1.98 -30.12 -37.81
N ASN A 768 -1.39 -29.84 -36.73
CA ASN A 768 -0.99 -30.71 -35.61
C ASN A 768 -0.44 -29.83 -34.46
#